data_7d46a95824ec326a6f6c5b574216b337
#
_entry.id   7d46a95824ec326a6f6c5b574216b337
#
_cell.length_a   1.000
_cell.length_b   1.000
_cell.length_c   1.000
_cell.angle_alpha   90.00
_cell.angle_beta   90.00
_cell.angle_gamma   90.00
#
_symmetry.space_group_name_H-M   'P 1'
#
loop_
_entity.id
_entity.type
_entity.pdbx_description
1 polymer ?
#
loop_
_entity_poly.entity_id
_entity_poly.type
_entity_poly.pdbx_seq_one_letter_code
_entity_poly.pdbx_strand_id
1 'polypeptide(L)'
;MNKKLLSLAVAAILVSHARAQEDESGAGLAIDKREATGEKAEANAVEKIEVVGMRSPFGATKTNTPIVELARTISIETALDLKQKGVLNLSQSATYMAGVTGESYGYATRVDSISSRGLSIPRYRDSIQELFGSYNSTRAEIYTMEQVELLKGPASVLYGQGSPGGIMNYVSKTPTLGKGSEVVLSYGNFDRAQVGVDVNGSLSEDDKWMGRFVGIYRNADSQVDYVSDDTQVFMPSLSFMPSDDTTLTLIGLFQDTDSDTAAQFIPVEGTLLPLADGTYLPDQDVYAGEPGFNKFDTKSNQVTLLGEHLINDTTSLSFTALWRDGEADYHQAWPTFTGGTRYLNAFVGAPVAPTDTFVPRTFYQADNTFNQHAFDIRVNKGFVTGAFEHELLAGVQYQHVKTDANSAYYAGGGVLQGDFRYILDLANPEYTGAPEQAIFDAIYNDAPEQTVTDTGLYLSDQISYENWRVTLGLRHDRVDNDTGVTEQDDTQTSYSAGILYRFDNGISPYLSYAESFETVVGLDNNNNQLKPEEGRQYEAGIKYELSSVPGFITLAYYDIEVSNLPNPNGLPDEAAQQQGVTTIEGIELEGRVDFGQITAQFAASVLDAEDPNGFSLSAQPDSNASLWVNYSPLELEALTVGAGIRYVGESVSENGVIRYDTPSYTLGDLMVSYELADNLNLQLNVRNVTDKKYLTSCLFRGDCFPGVRRTVNASLTYSF
;
A
#
# COMPACT_ATOMS: atom_id res chain seq x y z
N MET A 1 -24.81 -11.70 -3.53
CA MET A 1 -25.82 -10.72 -4.03
C MET A 1 -26.57 -11.32 -5.20
N ASN A 2 -27.90 -11.28 -5.21
CA ASN A 2 -28.73 -12.01 -6.18
C ASN A 2 -28.57 -11.43 -7.60
N LYS A 3 -28.35 -12.27 -8.63
CA LYS A 3 -28.23 -11.86 -10.06
C LYS A 3 -29.33 -10.88 -10.56
N LYS A 4 -30.45 -10.78 -9.85
CA LYS A 4 -31.55 -9.84 -10.13
C LYS A 4 -31.25 -8.37 -9.74
N LEU A 5 -30.34 -8.11 -8.80
CA LEU A 5 -29.95 -6.75 -8.40
C LEU A 5 -28.95 -6.13 -9.38
N LEU A 6 -28.07 -6.95 -9.96
CA LEU A 6 -27.13 -6.50 -11.00
C LEU A 6 -27.89 -6.09 -12.29
N SER A 7 -28.93 -6.84 -12.65
CA SER A 7 -29.78 -6.51 -13.79
C SER A 7 -30.62 -5.23 -13.60
N LEU A 8 -30.93 -4.89 -12.35
CA LEU A 8 -31.67 -3.66 -12.01
C LEU A 8 -30.76 -2.42 -12.04
N ALA A 9 -29.49 -2.56 -11.62
CA ALA A 9 -28.51 -1.46 -11.69
C ALA A 9 -28.16 -1.11 -13.14
N VAL A 10 -27.96 -2.11 -14.00
CA VAL A 10 -27.70 -1.92 -15.44
C VAL A 10 -28.94 -1.35 -16.17
N ALA A 11 -30.14 -1.78 -15.78
CA ALA A 11 -31.38 -1.25 -16.35
C ALA A 11 -31.68 0.20 -15.92
N ALA A 12 -31.30 0.61 -14.69
CA ALA A 12 -31.45 1.98 -14.21
C ALA A 12 -30.52 2.96 -14.94
N ILE A 13 -29.29 2.52 -15.28
CA ILE A 13 -28.33 3.31 -16.06
C ILE A 13 -28.81 3.52 -17.50
N LEU A 14 -29.42 2.51 -18.12
CA LEU A 14 -29.95 2.60 -19.47
C LEU A 14 -31.22 3.46 -19.58
N VAL A 15 -32.03 3.55 -18.51
CA VAL A 15 -33.25 4.37 -18.47
C VAL A 15 -32.95 5.86 -18.27
N SER A 16 -31.83 6.21 -17.57
CA SER A 16 -31.44 7.62 -17.46
C SER A 16 -30.96 8.21 -18.78
N HIS A 17 -30.32 7.41 -19.65
CA HIS A 17 -29.87 7.85 -20.98
C HIS A 17 -31.04 8.13 -21.95
N ALA A 18 -32.13 7.37 -21.87
CA ALA A 18 -33.30 7.56 -22.72
C ALA A 18 -34.06 8.85 -22.39
N ARG A 19 -33.90 9.44 -21.20
CA ARG A 19 -34.51 10.72 -20.83
C ARG A 19 -33.68 11.96 -21.16
N ALA A 20 -32.36 11.81 -21.28
CA ALA A 20 -31.46 12.92 -21.61
C ALA A 20 -31.47 13.27 -23.12
N GLN A 21 -31.98 12.39 -23.99
CA GLN A 21 -32.05 12.62 -25.44
C GLN A 21 -33.36 13.29 -25.94
N GLU A 22 -34.37 13.49 -25.09
CA GLU A 22 -35.65 14.09 -25.52
C GLU A 22 -35.74 15.60 -25.28
N ASP A 23 -34.77 16.28 -24.64
CA ASP A 23 -34.85 17.73 -24.33
C ASP A 23 -33.95 18.64 -25.19
N GLU A 24 -33.26 18.13 -26.21
CA GLU A 24 -32.54 18.96 -27.19
C GLU A 24 -33.36 19.23 -28.44
N SER A 25 -34.40 20.05 -28.34
CA SER A 25 -35.01 20.73 -29.48
C SER A 25 -35.40 22.16 -29.13
N GLY A 26 -34.51 23.09 -29.38
CA GLY A 26 -34.93 24.48 -29.56
C GLY A 26 -34.08 25.52 -28.84
N ALA A 27 -32.96 25.93 -29.39
CA ALA A 27 -32.56 27.31 -29.59
C ALA A 27 -31.11 27.36 -30.13
N GLY A 28 -30.99 27.75 -31.39
CA GLY A 28 -29.70 27.86 -32.04
C GLY A 28 -28.86 29.04 -31.55
N LEU A 29 -27.62 28.78 -31.24
CA LEU A 29 -26.51 29.73 -31.34
C LEU A 29 -25.30 28.94 -31.81
N ALA A 30 -24.83 29.28 -33.01
CA ALA A 30 -23.62 28.71 -33.59
C ALA A 30 -22.41 29.07 -32.76
N ILE A 31 -21.88 28.12 -32.01
CA ILE A 31 -20.56 28.22 -31.35
C ILE A 31 -19.51 27.67 -32.30
N ASP A 32 -18.50 28.50 -32.55
CA ASP A 32 -17.40 28.25 -33.49
C ASP A 32 -16.60 27.02 -33.07
N LYS A 33 -16.47 26.04 -33.93
CA LYS A 33 -15.73 24.76 -33.70
C LYS A 33 -14.24 24.93 -33.39
N ARG A 34 -13.71 26.14 -33.35
CA ARG A 34 -12.31 26.41 -33.02
C ARG A 34 -12.04 26.56 -31.52
N GLU A 35 -13.05 26.89 -30.70
CA GLU A 35 -12.86 27.01 -29.23
C GLU A 35 -12.90 25.64 -28.53
N ALA A 36 -13.64 24.66 -29.06
CA ALA A 36 -13.74 23.33 -28.43
C ALA A 36 -12.42 22.51 -28.46
N THR A 37 -11.52 22.80 -29.39
CA THR A 37 -10.19 22.15 -29.43
C THR A 37 -9.17 22.81 -28.51
N GLY A 38 -9.34 24.08 -28.18
CA GLY A 38 -8.50 24.79 -27.23
C GLY A 38 -8.79 24.38 -25.77
N GLU A 39 -10.06 24.30 -25.40
CA GLU A 39 -10.48 23.89 -24.04
C GLU A 39 -10.08 22.44 -23.72
N LYS A 40 -10.22 21.49 -24.67
CA LYS A 40 -9.73 20.11 -24.47
C LYS A 40 -8.21 20.03 -24.34
N ALA A 41 -7.48 20.84 -25.06
CA ALA A 41 -6.02 20.91 -24.93
C ALA A 41 -5.57 21.60 -23.64
N GLU A 42 -6.29 22.63 -23.18
CA GLU A 42 -6.06 23.26 -21.89
C GLU A 42 -6.48 22.38 -20.71
N ALA A 43 -7.63 21.70 -20.78
CA ALA A 43 -8.05 20.74 -19.75
C ALA A 43 -7.05 19.57 -19.63
N ASN A 44 -6.60 18.97 -20.74
CA ASN A 44 -5.56 17.95 -20.72
C ASN A 44 -4.20 18.48 -20.25
N ALA A 45 -3.88 19.73 -20.52
CA ALA A 45 -2.65 20.37 -20.02
C ALA A 45 -2.74 20.69 -18.51
N VAL A 46 -3.91 21.13 -18.03
CA VAL A 46 -4.19 21.35 -16.62
C VAL A 46 -4.18 20.03 -15.86
N GLU A 47 -4.82 18.96 -16.38
CA GLU A 47 -4.77 17.62 -15.79
C GLU A 47 -3.33 17.07 -15.73
N LYS A 48 -2.50 17.31 -16.76
CA LYS A 48 -1.08 16.92 -16.78
C LYS A 48 -0.21 17.73 -15.83
N ILE A 49 -0.54 18.97 -15.55
CA ILE A 49 0.16 19.83 -14.58
C ILE A 49 -0.25 19.48 -13.15
N GLU A 50 -1.53 19.16 -12.90
CA GLU A 50 -2.02 18.69 -11.59
C GLU A 50 -1.38 17.38 -11.16
N VAL A 51 -1.05 16.49 -12.08
CA VAL A 51 -0.38 15.21 -11.80
C VAL A 51 1.00 15.38 -11.15
N VAL A 52 1.68 16.50 -11.36
CA VAL A 52 2.99 16.79 -10.71
C VAL A 52 2.81 17.37 -9.31
N GLY A 53 1.60 17.79 -8.93
CA GLY A 53 1.38 18.50 -7.68
C GLY A 53 -0.05 18.44 -7.15
N MET A 54 -0.74 17.28 -7.25
CA MET A 54 -2.05 17.16 -6.58
C MET A 54 -1.91 17.42 -5.09
N ARG A 55 -2.66 18.41 -4.64
CA ARG A 55 -2.67 18.88 -3.27
C ARG A 55 -4.00 18.51 -2.65
N SER A 56 -3.94 17.89 -1.50
CA SER A 56 -5.13 17.60 -0.72
C SER A 56 -4.81 17.81 0.76
N PRO A 57 -5.69 18.46 1.53
CA PRO A 57 -5.51 18.50 2.98
C PRO A 57 -5.59 17.09 3.59
N PHE A 58 -6.08 16.09 2.86
CA PHE A 58 -6.11 14.67 3.25
C PHE A 58 -4.95 13.86 2.68
N GLY A 59 -4.02 14.50 1.98
CA GLY A 59 -2.78 13.92 1.47
C GLY A 59 -1.71 13.72 2.54
N ALA A 60 -0.62 13.04 2.17
CA ALA A 60 0.47 12.66 3.08
C ALA A 60 1.21 13.84 3.72
N THR A 61 1.11 15.05 3.18
CA THR A 61 1.73 16.24 3.79
C THR A 61 0.79 17.02 4.70
N LYS A 62 -0.52 16.75 4.66
CA LYS A 62 -1.58 17.49 5.35
C LYS A 62 -1.60 19.01 5.03
N THR A 63 -0.86 19.43 4.01
CA THR A 63 -0.74 20.82 3.54
C THR A 63 -0.86 20.89 2.03
N ASN A 64 -1.07 22.11 1.51
CA ASN A 64 -1.10 22.37 0.07
C ASN A 64 0.28 22.77 -0.50
N THR A 65 1.37 22.44 0.19
CA THR A 65 2.74 22.77 -0.24
C THR A 65 3.13 21.98 -1.48
N PRO A 66 3.66 22.61 -2.54
CA PRO A 66 4.19 21.91 -3.71
C PRO A 66 5.31 20.94 -3.35
N ILE A 67 5.33 19.76 -3.99
CA ILE A 67 6.36 18.73 -3.75
C ILE A 67 7.78 19.30 -3.90
N VAL A 68 7.99 20.21 -4.85
CA VAL A 68 9.30 20.84 -5.12
C VAL A 68 9.74 21.83 -4.04
N GLU A 69 8.85 22.25 -3.15
CA GLU A 69 9.11 23.14 -2.02
C GLU A 69 9.19 22.40 -0.67
N LEU A 70 8.97 21.09 -0.65
CA LEU A 70 9.12 20.28 0.56
C LEU A 70 10.58 19.87 0.76
N ALA A 71 11.13 20.10 1.95
CA ALA A 71 12.46 19.62 2.32
C ALA A 71 12.44 18.14 2.74
N ARG A 72 11.81 17.27 1.94
CA ARG A 72 11.75 15.80 2.13
C ARG A 72 11.26 15.09 0.86
N THR A 73 11.48 13.80 0.81
CA THR A 73 11.10 12.99 -0.36
C THR A 73 9.67 12.46 -0.22
N ILE A 74 8.91 12.54 -1.32
CA ILE A 74 7.56 12.00 -1.46
C ILE A 74 7.39 11.41 -2.87
N SER A 75 6.76 10.24 -2.98
CA SER A 75 6.34 9.61 -4.25
C SER A 75 4.82 9.59 -4.33
N ILE A 76 4.27 9.83 -5.52
CA ILE A 76 2.81 9.82 -5.77
C ILE A 76 2.51 9.02 -7.02
N GLU A 77 1.52 8.10 -6.92
CA GLU A 77 0.91 7.38 -8.03
C GLU A 77 -0.57 7.72 -8.09
N THR A 78 -1.01 8.31 -9.18
CA THR A 78 -2.42 8.65 -9.41
C THR A 78 -3.22 7.42 -9.85
N ALA A 79 -4.56 7.49 -9.79
CA ALA A 79 -5.43 6.44 -10.33
C ALA A 79 -5.14 6.14 -11.81
N LEU A 80 -4.75 7.17 -12.60
CA LEU A 80 -4.34 7.00 -13.99
C LEU A 80 -3.01 6.24 -14.09
N ASP A 81 -2.01 6.57 -13.29
CA ASP A 81 -0.72 5.86 -13.27
C ASP A 81 -0.91 4.38 -12.91
N LEU A 82 -1.70 4.11 -11.86
CA LEU A 82 -2.03 2.74 -11.43
C LEU A 82 -2.72 1.94 -12.56
N LYS A 83 -3.68 2.57 -13.26
CA LYS A 83 -4.38 1.98 -14.41
C LYS A 83 -3.42 1.70 -15.57
N GLN A 84 -2.57 2.68 -15.95
CA GLN A 84 -1.62 2.54 -17.05
C GLN A 84 -0.57 1.46 -16.79
N LYS A 85 -0.07 1.35 -15.55
CA LYS A 85 0.91 0.33 -15.13
C LYS A 85 0.29 -1.04 -14.87
N GLY A 86 -1.04 -1.18 -15.00
CA GLY A 86 -1.76 -2.43 -14.76
C GLY A 86 -1.61 -2.94 -13.34
N VAL A 87 -1.63 -2.04 -12.35
CA VAL A 87 -1.55 -2.34 -10.92
C VAL A 87 -2.86 -2.97 -10.46
N LEU A 88 -2.78 -4.09 -9.76
CA LEU A 88 -3.94 -4.88 -9.31
C LEU A 88 -4.12 -4.90 -7.79
N ASN A 89 -3.10 -4.56 -7.01
CA ASN A 89 -3.14 -4.47 -5.55
C ASN A 89 -2.21 -3.35 -5.04
N LEU A 90 -2.32 -3.03 -3.75
CA LEU A 90 -1.56 -1.91 -3.17
C LEU A 90 -0.05 -2.16 -3.19
N SER A 91 0.44 -3.39 -2.94
CA SER A 91 1.86 -3.71 -3.01
C SER A 91 2.46 -3.41 -4.37
N GLN A 92 1.70 -3.63 -5.44
CA GLN A 92 2.14 -3.34 -6.81
C GLN A 92 2.26 -1.85 -7.11
N SER A 93 1.53 -0.98 -6.41
CA SER A 93 1.62 0.48 -6.59
C SER A 93 3.03 1.02 -6.28
N ALA A 94 3.75 0.35 -5.38
CA ALA A 94 5.08 0.74 -4.93
C ALA A 94 6.22 0.36 -5.90
N THR A 95 5.95 -0.51 -6.90
CA THR A 95 7.02 -1.15 -7.71
C THR A 95 7.75 -0.22 -8.69
N TYR A 96 7.29 1.02 -8.85
CA TYR A 96 7.94 2.08 -9.66
C TYR A 96 8.40 3.27 -8.81
N MET A 97 8.47 3.14 -7.47
CA MET A 97 8.95 4.16 -6.55
C MET A 97 10.40 3.87 -6.12
N ALA A 98 11.23 4.90 -5.91
CA ALA A 98 12.61 4.72 -5.45
C ALA A 98 12.66 4.33 -3.97
N GLY A 99 13.56 3.42 -3.58
CA GLY A 99 13.75 3.00 -2.20
C GLY A 99 12.57 2.25 -1.59
N VAL A 100 11.67 1.71 -2.43
CA VAL A 100 10.47 1.02 -2.01
C VAL A 100 10.45 -0.40 -2.57
N THR A 101 10.08 -1.36 -1.72
CA THR A 101 9.90 -2.75 -2.11
C THR A 101 8.45 -3.15 -1.84
N GLY A 102 7.75 -3.53 -2.90
CA GLY A 102 6.45 -4.19 -2.83
C GLY A 102 6.56 -5.68 -3.14
N GLU A 103 5.59 -6.46 -2.69
CA GLU A 103 5.52 -7.91 -2.97
C GLU A 103 6.71 -8.71 -2.42
N SER A 104 7.35 -8.27 -1.31
CA SER A 104 8.53 -8.92 -0.71
C SER A 104 8.33 -10.40 -0.39
N TYR A 105 7.10 -10.82 -0.18
CA TYR A 105 6.70 -12.20 0.10
C TYR A 105 5.88 -12.83 -1.05
N GLY A 106 6.18 -12.43 -2.30
CA GLY A 106 5.55 -12.96 -3.50
C GLY A 106 4.07 -12.60 -3.65
N TYR A 107 3.33 -13.44 -4.36
CA TYR A 107 1.88 -13.26 -4.48
C TYR A 107 1.19 -13.50 -3.13
N ALA A 108 0.41 -12.55 -2.68
CA ALA A 108 -0.28 -12.59 -1.39
C ALA A 108 -1.74 -12.14 -1.51
N THR A 109 -2.63 -12.85 -0.80
CA THR A 109 -4.05 -12.52 -0.68
C THR A 109 -4.42 -11.97 0.69
N ARG A 110 -3.54 -12.12 1.70
CA ARG A 110 -3.80 -11.75 3.10
C ARG A 110 -3.38 -10.34 3.46
N VAL A 111 -2.28 -9.84 2.89
CA VAL A 111 -1.68 -8.55 3.25
C VAL A 111 -0.91 -7.98 2.07
N ASP A 112 -0.90 -6.65 1.97
CA ASP A 112 -0.01 -5.92 1.07
C ASP A 112 1.26 -5.56 1.83
N SER A 113 2.36 -6.31 1.57
CA SER A 113 3.66 -6.07 2.19
C SER A 113 4.40 -5.00 1.42
N ILE A 114 4.67 -3.88 2.08
CA ILE A 114 5.40 -2.75 1.50
C ILE A 114 6.44 -2.29 2.52
N SER A 115 7.68 -2.14 2.05
CA SER A 115 8.75 -1.52 2.83
C SER A 115 9.32 -0.32 2.09
N SER A 116 9.75 0.66 2.85
CA SER A 116 10.45 1.84 2.35
C SER A 116 11.74 2.01 3.14
N ARG A 117 12.85 2.25 2.43
CA ARG A 117 14.18 2.37 3.05
C ARG A 117 14.51 1.20 3.98
N GLY A 118 14.16 -0.03 3.56
CA GLY A 118 14.43 -1.25 4.32
C GLY A 118 13.48 -1.56 5.48
N LEU A 119 12.55 -0.69 5.81
CA LEU A 119 11.62 -0.84 6.93
C LEU A 119 10.16 -1.00 6.45
N SER A 120 9.40 -1.86 7.12
CA SER A 120 7.95 -1.95 6.90
C SER A 120 7.28 -0.61 7.25
N ILE A 121 6.29 -0.20 6.46
CA ILE A 121 5.63 1.09 6.65
C ILE A 121 4.14 0.92 6.93
N PRO A 122 3.59 1.73 7.85
CA PRO A 122 2.17 1.74 8.15
C PRO A 122 1.34 2.35 7.02
N ARG A 123 0.08 1.94 6.96
CA ARG A 123 -0.89 2.38 5.96
C ARG A 123 -1.86 3.38 6.58
N TYR A 124 -2.22 4.37 5.77
CA TYR A 124 -3.17 5.42 6.13
C TYR A 124 -4.20 5.57 5.01
N ARG A 125 -5.45 5.77 5.38
CA ARG A 125 -6.51 6.20 4.46
C ARG A 125 -7.02 7.57 4.89
N ASP A 126 -6.99 8.53 3.97
CA ASP A 126 -7.44 9.91 4.22
C ASP A 126 -6.81 10.51 5.50
N SER A 127 -5.51 10.27 5.69
CA SER A 127 -4.66 10.70 6.82
C SER A 127 -4.92 9.99 8.16
N ILE A 128 -5.76 8.95 8.22
CA ILE A 128 -5.98 8.13 9.42
C ILE A 128 -5.27 6.78 9.28
N GLN A 129 -4.50 6.40 10.30
CA GLN A 129 -3.75 5.15 10.33
C GLN A 129 -4.66 3.93 10.49
N GLU A 130 -4.27 2.83 9.83
CA GLU A 130 -4.85 1.51 10.02
C GLU A 130 -4.12 0.79 11.16
N LEU A 131 -4.62 0.94 12.41
CA LEU A 131 -4.01 0.41 13.65
C LEU A 131 -4.55 -0.96 14.09
N PHE A 132 -5.29 -1.67 13.26
CA PHE A 132 -5.93 -2.93 13.65
C PHE A 132 -5.05 -4.17 13.45
N GLY A 133 -3.77 -4.01 13.17
CA GLY A 133 -2.80 -5.10 12.99
C GLY A 133 -2.89 -5.82 11.64
N SER A 134 -2.01 -6.80 11.45
CA SER A 134 -1.97 -7.62 10.24
C SER A 134 -2.98 -8.78 10.32
N TYR A 135 -3.52 -9.17 9.16
CA TYR A 135 -4.47 -10.29 8.99
C TYR A 135 -5.80 -10.13 9.72
N ASN A 136 -6.20 -8.92 10.08
CA ASN A 136 -7.44 -8.63 10.80
C ASN A 136 -8.49 -7.93 9.95
N SER A 137 -8.18 -7.60 8.70
CA SER A 137 -9.07 -6.84 7.79
C SER A 137 -8.81 -7.14 6.33
N THR A 138 -9.73 -6.68 5.47
CA THR A 138 -9.60 -6.68 4.02
C THR A 138 -8.36 -5.92 3.58
N ARG A 139 -7.74 -6.35 2.46
CA ARG A 139 -6.75 -5.53 1.75
C ARG A 139 -7.41 -4.30 1.14
N ALA A 140 -6.69 -3.20 1.09
CA ALA A 140 -7.20 -1.96 0.51
C ALA A 140 -7.36 -2.10 -1.02
N GLU A 141 -8.59 -1.86 -1.53
CA GLU A 141 -8.87 -1.99 -2.96
C GLU A 141 -8.51 -0.72 -3.72
N ILE A 142 -7.55 -0.83 -4.66
CA ILE A 142 -6.95 0.30 -5.37
C ILE A 142 -7.95 1.10 -6.22
N TYR A 143 -8.99 0.48 -6.75
CA TYR A 143 -10.01 1.18 -7.55
C TYR A 143 -10.82 2.20 -6.73
N THR A 144 -10.77 2.12 -5.39
CA THR A 144 -11.40 3.08 -4.48
C THR A 144 -10.56 4.34 -4.24
N MET A 145 -9.33 4.38 -4.77
CA MET A 145 -8.34 5.43 -4.49
C MET A 145 -8.22 6.40 -5.66
N GLU A 146 -8.09 7.68 -5.34
CA GLU A 146 -7.75 8.74 -6.29
C GLU A 146 -6.24 8.78 -6.53
N GLN A 147 -5.45 8.55 -5.46
CA GLN A 147 -4.00 8.47 -5.51
C GLN A 147 -3.44 7.69 -4.32
N VAL A 148 -2.23 7.18 -4.49
CA VAL A 148 -1.40 6.57 -3.45
C VAL A 148 -0.17 7.43 -3.27
N GLU A 149 0.12 7.82 -2.05
CA GLU A 149 1.23 8.70 -1.67
C GLU A 149 2.15 7.99 -0.69
N LEU A 150 3.44 8.08 -0.90
CA LEU A 150 4.45 7.58 0.01
C LEU A 150 5.30 8.76 0.52
N LEU A 151 5.16 9.09 1.79
CA LEU A 151 6.02 10.04 2.47
C LEU A 151 7.17 9.27 3.09
N LYS A 152 8.38 9.45 2.54
CA LYS A 152 9.57 8.68 2.93
C LYS A 152 10.26 9.26 4.15
N GLY A 153 10.83 8.37 4.96
CA GLY A 153 11.49 8.73 6.22
C GLY A 153 10.50 9.07 7.34
N PRO A 154 11.00 9.33 8.56
CA PRO A 154 10.20 9.57 9.76
C PRO A 154 9.11 10.62 9.57
N ALA A 155 7.86 10.31 9.97
CA ALA A 155 6.70 11.16 9.75
C ALA A 155 5.89 11.44 11.02
N SER A 156 6.40 11.09 12.21
CA SER A 156 5.63 11.16 13.46
C SER A 156 5.14 12.55 13.81
N VAL A 157 5.85 13.61 13.41
CA VAL A 157 5.40 14.99 13.64
C VAL A 157 4.01 15.27 13.04
N LEU A 158 3.64 14.65 11.95
CA LEU A 158 2.32 14.82 11.34
C LEU A 158 1.34 13.69 11.69
N TYR A 159 1.86 12.49 11.96
CA TYR A 159 1.06 11.26 11.95
C TYR A 159 1.06 10.49 13.28
N GLY A 160 1.91 10.86 14.26
CA GLY A 160 2.07 10.14 15.52
C GLY A 160 2.88 8.87 15.35
N GLN A 161 2.42 7.77 15.89
CA GLN A 161 3.10 6.48 15.76
C GLN A 161 3.33 6.12 14.30
N GLY A 162 4.54 5.65 13.98
CA GLY A 162 4.85 5.21 12.63
C GLY A 162 6.32 4.88 12.42
N SER A 163 6.56 4.12 11.36
CA SER A 163 7.87 3.60 10.98
C SER A 163 8.86 4.71 10.59
N PRO A 164 10.15 4.54 10.93
CA PRO A 164 11.20 5.41 10.39
C PRO A 164 11.35 5.33 8.86
N GLY A 165 10.87 4.27 8.21
CA GLY A 165 10.84 4.14 6.75
C GLY A 165 9.87 5.09 6.06
N GLY A 166 8.86 5.57 6.78
CA GLY A 166 7.82 6.46 6.26
C GLY A 166 6.40 5.95 6.44
N ILE A 167 5.49 6.51 5.66
CA ILE A 167 4.07 6.13 5.65
C ILE A 167 3.55 6.03 4.23
N MET A 168 2.60 5.13 4.00
CA MET A 168 1.80 5.10 2.77
C MET A 168 0.38 5.60 3.07
N ASN A 169 0.00 6.70 2.41
CA ASN A 169 -1.35 7.26 2.49
C ASN A 169 -2.07 7.08 1.16
N TYR A 170 -3.29 6.62 1.19
CA TYR A 170 -4.15 6.58 0.01
C TYR A 170 -5.37 7.47 0.21
N VAL A 171 -5.63 8.30 -0.78
CA VAL A 171 -6.72 9.26 -0.80
C VAL A 171 -7.92 8.62 -1.47
N SER A 172 -9.05 8.64 -0.79
CA SER A 172 -10.30 8.06 -1.30
C SER A 172 -10.87 8.86 -2.46
N LYS A 173 -11.50 8.19 -3.43
CA LYS A 173 -12.31 8.82 -4.46
C LYS A 173 -13.52 9.51 -3.83
N THR A 174 -13.66 10.82 -4.06
CA THR A 174 -14.75 11.67 -3.54
C THR A 174 -15.52 12.31 -4.70
N PRO A 175 -16.76 12.77 -4.48
CA PRO A 175 -17.51 13.55 -5.47
C PRO A 175 -16.72 14.78 -5.92
N THR A 176 -16.55 14.96 -7.24
CA THR A 176 -15.72 16.01 -7.82
C THR A 176 -16.37 16.60 -9.07
N LEU A 177 -16.47 17.94 -9.15
CA LEU A 177 -16.99 18.62 -10.34
C LEU A 177 -16.11 18.36 -11.56
N GLY A 178 -16.72 18.20 -12.73
CA GLY A 178 -16.03 18.04 -14.00
C GLY A 178 -15.39 16.67 -14.25
N LYS A 179 -15.39 15.74 -13.28
CA LYS A 179 -15.02 14.34 -13.53
C LYS A 179 -16.20 13.57 -14.08
N GLY A 180 -15.95 12.82 -15.16
CA GLY A 180 -16.92 11.92 -15.77
C GLY A 180 -17.14 10.65 -14.92
N SER A 181 -18.11 9.87 -15.35
CA SER A 181 -18.43 8.54 -14.83
C SER A 181 -17.84 7.46 -15.72
N GLU A 182 -17.57 6.27 -15.18
CA GLU A 182 -17.09 5.14 -15.97
C GLU A 182 -17.66 3.79 -15.52
N VAL A 183 -17.75 2.88 -16.45
CA VAL A 183 -17.92 1.44 -16.20
C VAL A 183 -16.76 0.72 -16.85
N VAL A 184 -16.08 -0.12 -16.07
CA VAL A 184 -14.91 -0.88 -16.50
C VAL A 184 -15.22 -2.36 -16.45
N LEU A 185 -15.10 -3.04 -17.58
CA LEU A 185 -15.14 -4.50 -17.66
C LEU A 185 -13.72 -4.99 -17.89
N SER A 186 -13.22 -5.85 -17.05
CA SER A 186 -11.89 -6.43 -17.24
C SER A 186 -11.91 -7.95 -17.16
N TYR A 187 -11.03 -8.56 -17.97
CA TYR A 187 -10.78 -9.99 -17.94
C TYR A 187 -9.28 -10.26 -18.12
N GLY A 188 -8.75 -11.18 -17.34
CA GLY A 188 -7.34 -11.51 -17.33
C GLY A 188 -7.06 -13.01 -17.26
N ASN A 189 -5.77 -13.37 -17.23
CA ASN A 189 -5.37 -14.73 -16.90
C ASN A 189 -5.74 -15.05 -15.44
N PHE A 190 -5.68 -16.36 -15.09
CA PHE A 190 -6.18 -16.88 -13.80
C PHE A 190 -7.67 -16.58 -13.61
N ASP A 191 -8.45 -16.71 -14.70
CA ASP A 191 -9.90 -16.51 -14.75
C ASP A 191 -10.40 -15.22 -14.05
N ARG A 192 -9.50 -14.22 -13.95
CA ARG A 192 -9.79 -12.93 -13.30
C ARG A 192 -10.80 -12.13 -14.13
N ALA A 193 -12.02 -12.04 -13.64
CA ALA A 193 -13.08 -11.22 -14.21
C ALA A 193 -13.52 -10.15 -13.21
N GLN A 194 -13.58 -8.89 -13.65
CA GLN A 194 -13.98 -7.78 -12.77
C GLN A 194 -14.89 -6.79 -13.48
N VAL A 195 -15.88 -6.30 -12.77
CA VAL A 195 -16.69 -5.15 -13.13
C VAL A 195 -16.40 -4.04 -12.13
N GLY A 196 -15.92 -2.90 -12.62
CA GLY A 196 -15.77 -1.66 -11.87
C GLY A 196 -16.82 -0.64 -12.31
N VAL A 197 -17.36 0.11 -11.37
CA VAL A 197 -18.32 1.20 -11.64
C VAL A 197 -17.90 2.41 -10.83
N ASP A 198 -17.80 3.55 -11.48
CA ASP A 198 -17.50 4.84 -10.84
C ASP A 198 -18.45 5.87 -11.43
N VAL A 199 -19.49 6.23 -10.69
CA VAL A 199 -20.52 7.19 -11.12
C VAL A 199 -20.42 8.43 -10.26
N ASN A 200 -20.17 9.57 -10.87
CA ASN A 200 -19.93 10.83 -10.21
C ASN A 200 -20.77 11.95 -10.87
N GLY A 201 -21.36 12.83 -10.07
CA GLY A 201 -22.10 13.93 -10.63
C GLY A 201 -22.81 14.81 -9.59
N SER A 202 -23.36 15.92 -10.08
CA SER A 202 -24.20 16.80 -9.29
C SER A 202 -25.57 16.17 -9.03
N LEU A 203 -26.08 16.33 -7.81
CA LEU A 203 -27.40 15.90 -7.36
C LEU A 203 -28.38 17.07 -7.22
N SER A 204 -27.90 18.31 -7.39
CA SER A 204 -28.72 19.53 -7.32
C SER A 204 -28.35 20.50 -8.43
N GLU A 205 -29.31 21.34 -8.89
CA GLU A 205 -29.11 22.32 -9.96
C GLU A 205 -28.06 23.40 -9.60
N ASP A 206 -27.81 23.65 -8.32
CA ASP A 206 -26.86 24.63 -7.81
C ASP A 206 -25.51 24.01 -7.41
N ASP A 207 -25.23 22.76 -7.80
CA ASP A 207 -24.02 21.97 -7.51
C ASP A 207 -23.64 21.87 -6.03
N LYS A 208 -24.55 22.23 -5.11
CA LYS A 208 -24.28 22.14 -3.68
C LYS A 208 -24.28 20.71 -3.14
N TRP A 209 -24.96 19.83 -3.82
CA TRP A 209 -24.99 18.41 -3.50
C TRP A 209 -24.38 17.62 -4.64
N MET A 210 -23.33 16.89 -4.35
CA MET A 210 -22.69 15.98 -5.29
C MET A 210 -22.66 14.57 -4.75
N GLY A 211 -22.83 13.61 -5.62
CA GLY A 211 -22.74 12.19 -5.28
C GLY A 211 -21.69 11.47 -6.10
N ARG A 212 -21.02 10.49 -5.48
CA ARG A 212 -20.19 9.52 -6.18
C ARG A 212 -20.50 8.12 -5.66
N PHE A 213 -20.48 7.18 -6.55
CA PHE A 213 -20.60 5.77 -6.23
C PHE A 213 -19.47 5.02 -6.91
N VAL A 214 -18.62 4.34 -6.11
CA VAL A 214 -17.60 3.42 -6.60
C VAL A 214 -17.99 2.01 -6.19
N GLY A 215 -17.98 1.08 -7.15
CA GLY A 215 -18.31 -0.32 -6.90
C GLY A 215 -17.41 -1.27 -7.65
N ILE A 216 -17.13 -2.43 -7.06
CA ILE A 216 -16.36 -3.52 -7.66
C ILE A 216 -17.08 -4.83 -7.39
N TYR A 217 -17.07 -5.67 -8.40
CA TYR A 217 -17.32 -7.10 -8.27
C TYR A 217 -16.21 -7.84 -9.02
N ARG A 218 -15.42 -8.62 -8.31
CA ARG A 218 -14.32 -9.43 -8.84
C ARG A 218 -14.54 -10.90 -8.48
N ASN A 219 -14.28 -11.76 -9.46
CA ASN A 219 -14.08 -13.19 -9.28
C ASN A 219 -12.76 -13.54 -9.96
N ALA A 220 -11.85 -14.17 -9.25
CA ALA A 220 -10.49 -14.41 -9.73
C ALA A 220 -9.88 -15.64 -9.07
N ASP A 221 -9.20 -16.46 -9.87
CA ASP A 221 -8.21 -17.40 -9.38
C ASP A 221 -6.82 -16.71 -9.31
N SER A 222 -5.80 -17.46 -8.92
CA SER A 222 -4.43 -16.98 -8.82
C SER A 222 -3.42 -17.86 -9.58
N GLN A 223 -2.15 -17.46 -9.57
CA GLN A 223 -1.05 -18.28 -10.07
C GLN A 223 -0.80 -19.56 -9.24
N VAL A 224 -1.31 -19.59 -8.01
CA VAL A 224 -1.19 -20.72 -7.09
C VAL A 224 -2.47 -21.53 -7.18
N ASP A 225 -2.37 -22.83 -7.44
CA ASP A 225 -3.52 -23.73 -7.52
C ASP A 225 -4.38 -23.66 -6.24
N TYR A 226 -5.69 -23.79 -6.37
CA TYR A 226 -6.68 -23.74 -5.28
C TYR A 226 -6.75 -22.39 -4.53
N VAL A 227 -6.20 -21.32 -5.07
CA VAL A 227 -6.24 -19.99 -4.43
C VAL A 227 -7.08 -19.04 -5.24
N SER A 228 -8.21 -18.63 -4.69
CA SER A 228 -9.12 -17.60 -5.20
C SER A 228 -8.87 -16.24 -4.53
N ASP A 229 -9.34 -15.14 -5.16
CA ASP A 229 -9.27 -13.76 -4.65
C ASP A 229 -10.53 -12.99 -5.09
N ASP A 230 -11.69 -13.39 -4.58
CA ASP A 230 -12.97 -12.77 -4.87
C ASP A 230 -13.22 -11.57 -3.99
N THR A 231 -13.76 -10.48 -4.55
CA THR A 231 -13.97 -9.25 -3.79
C THR A 231 -15.21 -8.50 -4.28
N GLN A 232 -15.94 -7.94 -3.33
CA GLN A 232 -17.05 -7.02 -3.57
C GLN A 232 -16.82 -5.73 -2.78
N VAL A 233 -16.94 -4.59 -3.46
CA VAL A 233 -16.84 -3.26 -2.84
C VAL A 233 -18.06 -2.43 -3.18
N PHE A 234 -18.58 -1.74 -2.18
CA PHE A 234 -19.65 -0.77 -2.30
C PHE A 234 -19.23 0.50 -1.56
N MET A 235 -18.94 1.58 -2.30
CA MET A 235 -18.44 2.83 -1.74
C MET A 235 -19.28 4.02 -2.24
N PRO A 236 -20.43 4.30 -1.60
CA PRO A 236 -21.18 5.53 -1.83
C PRO A 236 -20.51 6.71 -1.13
N SER A 237 -20.55 7.88 -1.74
CA SER A 237 -20.14 9.13 -1.10
C SER A 237 -21.03 10.29 -1.49
N LEU A 238 -21.18 11.26 -0.57
CA LEU A 238 -22.02 12.43 -0.71
C LEU A 238 -21.27 13.66 -0.23
N SER A 239 -21.10 14.64 -1.10
CA SER A 239 -20.52 15.94 -0.73
C SER A 239 -21.61 17.01 -0.66
N PHE A 240 -21.55 17.83 0.39
CA PHE A 240 -22.38 19.00 0.60
C PHE A 240 -21.52 20.26 0.63
N MET A 241 -21.78 21.16 -0.29
CA MET A 241 -21.08 22.44 -0.46
C MET A 241 -22.07 23.59 -0.27
N PRO A 242 -22.38 23.97 0.99
CA PRO A 242 -23.34 25.06 1.27
C PRO A 242 -22.88 26.43 0.73
N SER A 243 -21.57 26.61 0.59
CA SER A 243 -20.90 27.78 0.04
C SER A 243 -19.58 27.35 -0.63
N ASP A 244 -18.95 28.23 -1.39
CA ASP A 244 -17.66 28.01 -2.02
C ASP A 244 -16.54 27.77 -0.98
N ASP A 245 -16.76 28.20 0.27
CA ASP A 245 -15.79 28.09 1.37
C ASP A 245 -15.93 26.78 2.19
N THR A 246 -16.96 25.97 1.95
CA THR A 246 -17.25 24.81 2.81
C THR A 246 -17.56 23.56 2.00
N THR A 247 -16.83 22.50 2.25
CA THR A 247 -17.09 21.18 1.72
C THR A 247 -17.16 20.15 2.84
N LEU A 248 -18.25 19.39 2.88
CA LEU A 248 -18.42 18.26 3.79
C LEU A 248 -18.68 17.01 2.93
N THR A 249 -17.87 15.98 3.10
CA THR A 249 -17.99 14.74 2.34
C THR A 249 -18.16 13.55 3.27
N LEU A 250 -19.27 12.84 3.14
CA LEU A 250 -19.53 11.58 3.82
C LEU A 250 -19.24 10.42 2.85
N ILE A 251 -18.41 9.48 3.28
CA ILE A 251 -18.02 8.28 2.52
C ILE A 251 -18.41 7.06 3.33
N GLY A 252 -19.16 6.13 2.71
CA GLY A 252 -19.31 4.76 3.18
C GLY A 252 -18.39 3.85 2.35
N LEU A 253 -17.64 2.95 2.98
CA LEU A 253 -16.87 1.93 2.31
C LEU A 253 -17.18 0.57 2.94
N PHE A 254 -17.77 -0.31 2.14
CA PHE A 254 -18.17 -1.66 2.55
C PHE A 254 -17.49 -2.65 1.62
N GLN A 255 -16.65 -3.50 2.17
CA GLN A 255 -15.89 -4.48 1.42
C GLN A 255 -16.07 -5.87 2.02
N ASP A 256 -16.31 -6.85 1.14
CA ASP A 256 -16.40 -8.27 1.47
C ASP A 256 -15.45 -9.02 0.52
N THR A 257 -14.52 -9.78 1.08
CA THR A 257 -13.52 -10.55 0.33
C THR A 257 -13.59 -12.00 0.77
N ASP A 258 -13.79 -12.89 -0.20
CA ASP A 258 -13.76 -14.34 -0.07
C ASP A 258 -12.51 -14.82 -0.82
N SER A 259 -11.49 -15.23 -0.09
CA SER A 259 -10.20 -15.60 -0.67
C SER A 259 -9.52 -16.74 0.05
N ASP A 260 -8.64 -17.43 -0.69
CA ASP A 260 -7.76 -18.43 -0.10
C ASP A 260 -6.37 -17.82 0.19
N THR A 261 -5.62 -18.44 1.12
CA THR A 261 -4.29 -17.95 1.49
C THR A 261 -3.23 -18.41 0.48
N ALA A 262 -2.54 -17.44 -0.14
CA ALA A 262 -1.58 -17.67 -1.22
C ALA A 262 -0.14 -17.97 -0.75
N ALA A 263 0.27 -17.53 0.43
CA ALA A 263 1.65 -17.67 0.90
C ALA A 263 1.97 -19.14 1.22
N GLN A 264 2.94 -19.73 0.50
CA GLN A 264 3.21 -21.16 0.56
C GLN A 264 4.43 -21.52 1.43
N PHE A 265 5.33 -20.56 1.71
CA PHE A 265 6.55 -20.78 2.53
C PHE A 265 7.37 -21.96 2.06
N ILE A 266 7.72 -22.00 0.76
CA ILE A 266 8.41 -23.14 0.14
C ILE A 266 9.83 -23.27 0.68
N PRO A 267 10.33 -24.50 1.01
CA PRO A 267 11.69 -24.68 1.55
C PRO A 267 12.78 -24.11 0.64
N VAL A 268 13.85 -23.59 1.26
CA VAL A 268 15.03 -23.07 0.54
C VAL A 268 15.70 -24.16 -0.29
N GLU A 269 15.84 -25.38 0.27
CA GLU A 269 16.27 -26.52 -0.52
C GLU A 269 15.13 -26.96 -1.49
N GLY A 270 15.48 -27.12 -2.73
CA GLY A 270 14.55 -27.38 -3.82
C GLY A 270 14.06 -26.11 -4.51
N THR A 271 14.35 -24.90 -4.00
CA THR A 271 14.02 -23.61 -4.61
C THR A 271 15.26 -22.78 -4.89
N LEU A 272 15.83 -22.10 -3.89
CA LEU A 272 17.07 -21.35 -4.00
C LEU A 272 18.28 -22.29 -4.10
N LEU A 273 18.32 -23.28 -3.24
CA LEU A 273 19.35 -24.30 -3.20
C LEU A 273 18.83 -25.60 -3.78
N PRO A 274 19.69 -26.43 -4.40
CA PRO A 274 19.27 -27.76 -4.85
C PRO A 274 18.99 -28.68 -3.65
N LEU A 275 18.18 -29.70 -3.87
CA LEU A 275 18.04 -30.84 -2.99
C LEU A 275 19.39 -31.60 -2.87
N ALA A 276 19.50 -32.50 -1.91
CA ALA A 276 20.74 -33.26 -1.66
C ALA A 276 21.23 -34.09 -2.85
N ASP A 277 20.37 -34.44 -3.80
CA ASP A 277 20.72 -35.13 -5.05
C ASP A 277 21.08 -34.16 -6.21
N GLY A 278 21.09 -32.86 -5.96
CA GLY A 278 21.39 -31.82 -6.95
C GLY A 278 20.20 -31.40 -7.82
N THR A 279 19.00 -31.90 -7.57
CA THR A 279 17.76 -31.51 -8.28
C THR A 279 17.02 -30.36 -7.59
N TYR A 280 16.02 -29.80 -8.24
CA TYR A 280 15.10 -28.80 -7.68
C TYR A 280 13.68 -29.36 -7.67
N LEU A 281 12.80 -28.74 -6.89
CA LEU A 281 11.37 -29.06 -6.94
C LEU A 281 10.85 -28.89 -8.37
N PRO A 282 9.98 -29.82 -8.88
CA PRO A 282 9.43 -29.73 -10.22
C PRO A 282 8.64 -28.45 -10.46
N ASP A 283 7.94 -27.98 -9.45
CA ASP A 283 7.21 -26.74 -9.43
C ASP A 283 7.52 -25.94 -8.16
N GLN A 284 7.95 -24.69 -8.33
CA GLN A 284 8.23 -23.78 -7.23
C GLN A 284 6.97 -22.96 -6.83
N ASP A 285 5.92 -22.97 -7.66
CA ASP A 285 4.61 -22.39 -7.35
C ASP A 285 3.66 -23.46 -6.71
N VAL A 286 4.20 -24.59 -6.23
CA VAL A 286 3.43 -25.68 -5.63
C VAL A 286 2.57 -25.19 -4.46
N TYR A 287 1.31 -25.65 -4.44
CA TYR A 287 0.41 -25.35 -3.34
C TYR A 287 0.76 -26.23 -2.12
N ALA A 288 1.34 -25.63 -1.10
CA ALA A 288 1.72 -26.29 0.15
C ALA A 288 0.64 -26.22 1.24
N GLY A 289 -0.48 -25.55 0.94
CA GLY A 289 -1.68 -25.48 1.78
C GLY A 289 -2.51 -26.76 1.76
N GLU A 290 -3.76 -26.67 2.19
CA GLU A 290 -4.75 -27.75 2.12
C GLU A 290 -6.02 -27.24 1.41
N PRO A 291 -6.40 -27.80 0.26
CA PRO A 291 -7.61 -27.40 -0.46
C PRO A 291 -8.86 -27.49 0.41
N GLY A 292 -9.68 -26.44 0.41
CA GLY A 292 -10.89 -26.33 1.21
C GLY A 292 -10.69 -26.08 2.71
N PHE A 293 -9.44 -25.95 3.16
CA PHE A 293 -9.09 -25.50 4.51
C PHE A 293 -8.54 -24.07 4.51
N ASN A 294 -7.56 -23.79 3.63
CA ASN A 294 -6.98 -22.46 3.55
C ASN A 294 -8.05 -21.47 3.10
N LYS A 295 -8.21 -20.39 3.87
CA LYS A 295 -9.09 -19.27 3.52
C LYS A 295 -8.66 -18.00 4.21
N PHE A 296 -9.06 -16.87 3.67
CA PHE A 296 -8.94 -15.57 4.29
C PHE A 296 -10.17 -14.74 3.93
N ASP A 297 -11.28 -15.04 4.58
CA ASP A 297 -12.56 -14.41 4.38
C ASP A 297 -12.62 -13.17 5.29
N THR A 298 -12.83 -12.01 4.71
CA THR A 298 -12.77 -10.76 5.46
C THR A 298 -13.92 -9.82 5.09
N LYS A 299 -14.41 -9.08 6.10
CA LYS A 299 -15.35 -7.99 5.90
C LYS A 299 -14.86 -6.73 6.59
N SER A 300 -15.11 -5.60 5.98
CA SER A 300 -14.85 -4.30 6.57
C SER A 300 -15.94 -3.31 6.22
N ASN A 301 -16.42 -2.60 7.23
CA ASN A 301 -17.38 -1.52 7.11
C ASN A 301 -16.73 -0.24 7.63
N GLN A 302 -16.76 0.82 6.82
CA GLN A 302 -16.15 2.09 7.18
C GLN A 302 -17.10 3.23 6.85
N VAL A 303 -17.17 4.21 7.73
CA VAL A 303 -17.82 5.50 7.49
C VAL A 303 -16.81 6.61 7.80
N THR A 304 -16.55 7.45 6.83
CA THR A 304 -15.61 8.58 6.96
C THR A 304 -16.35 9.89 6.66
N LEU A 305 -16.15 10.88 7.52
CA LEU A 305 -16.58 12.25 7.29
C LEU A 305 -15.34 13.13 7.11
N LEU A 306 -15.19 13.70 5.93
CA LEU A 306 -14.19 14.70 5.60
C LEU A 306 -14.83 16.07 5.61
N GLY A 307 -14.13 17.06 6.14
CA GLY A 307 -14.60 18.44 6.12
C GLY A 307 -13.49 19.43 5.86
N GLU A 308 -13.80 20.45 5.09
CA GLU A 308 -12.96 21.60 4.83
C GLU A 308 -13.79 22.85 4.87
N HIS A 309 -13.27 23.89 5.55
CA HIS A 309 -13.90 25.21 5.65
C HIS A 309 -12.87 26.32 5.61
N LEU A 310 -12.97 27.19 4.64
CA LEU A 310 -12.19 28.41 4.57
C LEU A 310 -12.83 29.48 5.48
N ILE A 311 -12.21 29.71 6.64
CA ILE A 311 -12.66 30.73 7.60
C ILE A 311 -12.45 32.14 7.01
N ASN A 312 -11.36 32.30 6.27
CA ASN A 312 -11.02 33.47 5.47
C ASN A 312 -9.88 33.12 4.50
N ASP A 313 -9.43 34.04 3.65
CA ASP A 313 -8.43 33.87 2.60
C ASP A 313 -7.10 33.25 3.09
N THR A 314 -6.81 33.27 4.37
CA THR A 314 -5.54 32.80 4.97
C THR A 314 -5.74 31.75 6.05
N THR A 315 -6.96 31.33 6.34
CA THR A 315 -7.23 30.39 7.44
C THR A 315 -8.24 29.35 6.98
N SER A 316 -7.85 28.09 7.02
CA SER A 316 -8.74 26.95 6.79
C SER A 316 -8.81 26.02 7.99
N LEU A 317 -9.95 25.38 8.16
CA LEU A 317 -10.19 24.27 9.07
C LEU A 317 -10.44 23.02 8.24
N SER A 318 -9.70 21.94 8.52
CA SER A 318 -9.94 20.64 7.90
C SER A 318 -10.09 19.59 8.98
N PHE A 319 -10.91 18.57 8.73
CA PHE A 319 -11.03 17.43 9.64
C PHE A 319 -11.35 16.12 8.91
N THR A 320 -10.91 15.03 9.51
CA THR A 320 -11.29 13.66 9.19
C THR A 320 -11.88 13.03 10.45
N ALA A 321 -13.06 12.43 10.35
CA ALA A 321 -13.62 11.59 11.40
C ALA A 321 -13.98 10.23 10.80
N LEU A 322 -13.58 9.14 11.46
CA LEU A 322 -13.70 7.79 10.95
C LEU A 322 -14.27 6.86 12.02
N TRP A 323 -15.20 6.03 11.60
CA TRP A 323 -15.59 4.79 12.26
C TRP A 323 -15.35 3.62 11.30
N ARG A 324 -14.76 2.54 11.79
CA ARG A 324 -14.49 1.34 11.02
C ARG A 324 -14.61 0.11 11.91
N ASP A 325 -15.20 -0.94 11.40
CA ASP A 325 -15.16 -2.27 11.96
C ASP A 325 -14.80 -3.30 10.89
N GLY A 326 -14.32 -4.46 11.32
CA GLY A 326 -14.05 -5.57 10.43
C GLY A 326 -13.87 -6.88 11.15
N GLU A 327 -13.95 -7.94 10.35
CA GLU A 327 -13.76 -9.33 10.76
C GLU A 327 -12.87 -10.07 9.75
N ALA A 328 -12.11 -11.04 10.23
CA ALA A 328 -11.29 -11.92 9.41
C ALA A 328 -11.39 -13.35 9.95
N ASP A 329 -11.88 -14.25 9.10
CA ASP A 329 -11.85 -15.70 9.30
C ASP A 329 -10.66 -16.24 8.51
N TYR A 330 -9.56 -16.56 9.21
CA TYR A 330 -8.28 -16.89 8.65
C TYR A 330 -7.87 -18.31 8.96
N HIS A 331 -7.77 -19.16 7.94
CA HIS A 331 -7.26 -20.50 8.02
C HIS A 331 -6.08 -20.71 7.06
N GLN A 332 -5.02 -21.34 7.53
CA GLN A 332 -3.90 -21.65 6.66
C GLN A 332 -3.14 -22.91 7.11
N ALA A 333 -2.79 -23.75 6.15
CA ALA A 333 -1.76 -24.78 6.30
C ALA A 333 -0.50 -24.34 5.56
N TRP A 334 0.68 -24.63 6.13
CA TRP A 334 2.00 -24.32 5.51
C TRP A 334 3.08 -25.28 6.01
N PRO A 335 4.21 -25.47 5.29
CA PRO A 335 5.37 -26.21 5.79
C PRO A 335 5.86 -25.66 7.13
N THR A 336 5.95 -26.50 8.14
CA THR A 336 6.27 -26.10 9.52
C THR A 336 7.63 -25.40 9.61
N PHE A 337 7.72 -24.32 10.39
CA PHE A 337 8.97 -23.62 10.67
C PHE A 337 9.83 -24.46 11.61
N THR A 338 11.09 -24.75 11.21
CA THR A 338 12.02 -25.61 11.95
C THR A 338 13.36 -24.95 12.21
N GLY A 339 13.56 -23.67 11.80
CA GLY A 339 14.83 -22.96 11.95
C GLY A 339 15.95 -23.53 11.08
N GLY A 340 15.64 -23.98 9.87
CA GLY A 340 16.59 -24.57 8.91
C GLY A 340 15.85 -25.30 7.82
N THR A 341 16.32 -26.53 7.47
CA THR A 341 15.57 -27.36 6.51
C THR A 341 14.18 -27.69 7.04
N ARG A 342 13.18 -27.64 6.18
CA ARG A 342 11.76 -27.89 6.52
C ARG A 342 11.26 -29.26 6.19
N TYR A 343 12.14 -30.13 5.70
CA TYR A 343 11.75 -31.48 5.33
C TYR A 343 11.55 -32.38 6.55
N LEU A 344 10.66 -33.37 6.39
CA LEU A 344 10.20 -34.26 7.46
C LEU A 344 11.33 -34.92 8.23
N ASN A 345 12.35 -35.43 7.54
CA ASN A 345 13.47 -36.13 8.17
C ASN A 345 14.26 -35.23 9.11
N ALA A 346 14.47 -33.96 8.76
CA ALA A 346 15.12 -33.00 9.64
C ALA A 346 14.22 -32.63 10.83
N PHE A 347 12.94 -32.48 10.62
CA PHE A 347 11.97 -32.19 11.67
C PHE A 347 11.90 -33.28 12.74
N VAL A 348 11.96 -34.56 12.35
CA VAL A 348 11.99 -35.68 13.31
C VAL A 348 13.41 -36.04 13.78
N GLY A 349 14.43 -35.30 13.37
CA GLY A 349 15.82 -35.55 13.76
C GLY A 349 16.51 -36.71 13.04
N ALA A 350 16.01 -37.10 11.86
CA ALA A 350 16.62 -38.10 10.99
C ALA A 350 17.41 -37.42 9.84
N PRO A 351 18.41 -38.07 9.23
CA PRO A 351 19.05 -37.56 8.05
C PRO A 351 18.09 -37.41 6.88
N VAL A 352 18.11 -36.29 6.18
CA VAL A 352 17.31 -36.05 4.97
C VAL A 352 17.80 -36.98 3.85
N ALA A 353 16.89 -37.69 3.22
CA ALA A 353 17.21 -38.49 2.04
C ALA A 353 17.47 -37.56 0.83
N PRO A 354 18.32 -37.93 -0.15
CA PRO A 354 18.65 -37.10 -1.31
C PRO A 354 17.43 -36.67 -2.15
N THR A 355 16.33 -37.38 -2.09
CA THR A 355 15.10 -37.10 -2.83
C THR A 355 13.90 -36.87 -1.92
N ASP A 356 14.15 -36.61 -0.63
CA ASP A 356 13.06 -36.38 0.32
C ASP A 356 12.49 -34.94 0.10
N THR A 357 11.22 -34.90 -0.28
CA THR A 357 10.44 -33.69 -0.55
C THR A 357 9.20 -33.59 0.36
N PHE A 358 9.09 -34.48 1.35
CA PHE A 358 8.00 -34.47 2.32
C PHE A 358 8.20 -33.41 3.40
N VAL A 359 7.17 -32.60 3.63
CA VAL A 359 7.14 -31.58 4.68
C VAL A 359 6.04 -31.85 5.70
N PRO A 360 6.32 -31.70 7.00
CA PRO A 360 5.26 -31.57 8.00
C PRO A 360 4.56 -30.22 7.82
N ARG A 361 3.25 -30.16 8.02
CA ARG A 361 2.50 -28.91 7.88
C ARG A 361 1.93 -28.45 9.21
N THR A 362 2.02 -27.18 9.47
CA THR A 362 1.29 -26.50 10.54
C THR A 362 -0.07 -26.07 10.02
N PHE A 363 -1.10 -26.27 10.82
CA PHE A 363 -2.47 -25.82 10.55
C PHE A 363 -2.86 -24.75 11.56
N TYR A 364 -3.36 -23.66 11.07
CA TYR A 364 -3.73 -22.47 11.84
C TYR A 364 -5.16 -22.05 11.51
N GLN A 365 -5.91 -21.71 12.55
CA GLN A 365 -7.22 -21.05 12.45
C GLN A 365 -7.22 -19.81 13.32
N ALA A 366 -7.82 -18.72 12.87
CA ALA A 366 -8.06 -17.54 13.65
C ALA A 366 -9.37 -16.87 13.25
N ASP A 367 -10.10 -16.39 14.25
CA ASP A 367 -11.26 -15.52 14.12
C ASP A 367 -10.89 -14.19 14.77
N ASN A 368 -10.74 -13.15 13.97
CA ASN A 368 -10.30 -11.85 14.42
C ASN A 368 -11.37 -10.81 14.13
N THR A 369 -11.60 -9.90 15.09
CA THR A 369 -12.44 -8.73 14.88
C THR A 369 -11.73 -7.46 15.35
N PHE A 370 -12.08 -6.32 14.77
CA PHE A 370 -11.61 -5.03 15.25
C PHE A 370 -12.68 -3.96 15.12
N ASN A 371 -12.54 -2.93 15.95
CA ASN A 371 -13.32 -1.70 15.87
C ASN A 371 -12.40 -0.50 16.05
N GLN A 372 -12.51 0.50 15.18
CA GLN A 372 -11.68 1.71 15.19
C GLN A 372 -12.54 2.96 15.16
N HIS A 373 -12.25 3.91 16.05
CA HIS A 373 -12.76 5.26 16.01
C HIS A 373 -11.58 6.23 15.96
N ALA A 374 -11.62 7.18 15.04
CA ALA A 374 -10.54 8.14 14.90
C ALA A 374 -11.05 9.51 14.45
N PHE A 375 -10.36 10.57 14.85
CA PHE A 375 -10.51 11.89 14.27
C PHE A 375 -9.18 12.63 14.22
N ASP A 376 -9.05 13.49 13.23
CA ASP A 376 -7.96 14.45 13.08
C ASP A 376 -8.57 15.79 12.71
N ILE A 377 -8.37 16.81 13.53
CA ILE A 377 -8.88 18.19 13.33
C ILE A 377 -7.69 19.10 13.28
N ARG A 378 -7.59 19.92 12.22
CA ARG A 378 -6.47 20.81 12.00
C ARG A 378 -6.88 22.16 11.44
N VAL A 379 -6.14 23.18 11.84
CA VAL A 379 -6.23 24.56 11.32
C VAL A 379 -4.95 24.88 10.57
N ASN A 380 -5.10 25.36 9.36
CA ASN A 380 -4.02 25.91 8.56
C ASN A 380 -4.16 27.44 8.51
N LYS A 381 -3.10 28.21 8.81
CA LYS A 381 -3.14 29.66 8.88
C LYS A 381 -1.92 30.31 8.26
N GLY A 382 -2.14 31.05 7.17
CA GLY A 382 -1.17 31.97 6.59
C GLY A 382 -1.14 33.31 7.32
N PHE A 383 0.05 33.83 7.62
CA PHE A 383 0.27 35.17 8.16
C PHE A 383 1.69 35.67 7.84
N VAL A 384 1.93 36.98 8.06
CA VAL A 384 3.22 37.60 7.75
C VAL A 384 3.79 38.26 9.00
N THR A 385 5.09 38.03 9.27
CA THR A 385 5.85 38.71 10.33
C THR A 385 7.10 39.39 9.74
N GLY A 386 7.02 40.70 9.53
CA GLY A 386 8.07 41.44 8.86
C GLY A 386 8.26 41.04 7.41
N ALA A 387 9.36 40.36 7.07
CA ALA A 387 9.66 39.86 5.74
C ALA A 387 9.39 38.33 5.60
N PHE A 388 8.90 37.70 6.64
CA PHE A 388 8.65 36.25 6.66
C PHE A 388 7.17 35.98 6.45
N GLU A 389 6.87 35.06 5.52
CA GLU A 389 5.54 34.54 5.32
C GLU A 389 5.48 33.16 6.04
N HIS A 390 4.43 32.92 6.82
CA HIS A 390 4.21 31.71 7.60
C HIS A 390 3.00 30.97 7.10
N GLU A 391 3.09 29.64 7.02
CA GLU A 391 1.99 28.73 6.85
C GLU A 391 1.99 27.74 8.03
N LEU A 392 1.19 28.09 9.04
CA LEU A 392 1.11 27.39 10.31
C LEU A 392 0.00 26.33 10.25
N LEU A 393 0.37 25.08 10.46
CA LEU A 393 -0.54 23.94 10.66
C LEU A 393 -0.54 23.57 12.14
N ALA A 394 -1.71 23.55 12.78
CA ALA A 394 -1.90 23.08 14.13
C ALA A 394 -3.06 22.09 14.19
N GLY A 395 -2.90 20.97 14.89
CA GLY A 395 -3.95 19.96 14.93
C GLY A 395 -3.92 19.08 16.16
N VAL A 396 -5.02 18.35 16.31
CA VAL A 396 -5.23 17.30 17.33
C VAL A 396 -5.74 16.05 16.64
N GLN A 397 -5.14 14.92 16.97
CA GLN A 397 -5.50 13.59 16.49
C GLN A 397 -5.87 12.71 17.68
N TYR A 398 -6.89 11.89 17.50
CA TYR A 398 -7.28 10.84 18.42
C TYR A 398 -7.64 9.60 17.65
N GLN A 399 -7.17 8.45 18.13
CA GLN A 399 -7.54 7.13 17.61
C GLN A 399 -7.77 6.19 18.78
N HIS A 400 -8.78 5.35 18.67
CA HIS A 400 -9.04 4.25 19.58
C HIS A 400 -9.34 3.01 18.75
N VAL A 401 -8.57 1.96 18.97
CA VAL A 401 -8.72 0.68 18.29
C VAL A 401 -8.87 -0.42 19.32
N LYS A 402 -9.84 -1.26 19.09
CA LYS A 402 -10.11 -2.46 19.87
C LYS A 402 -9.98 -3.66 18.95
N THR A 403 -9.20 -4.65 19.34
CA THR A 403 -8.95 -5.87 18.57
C THR A 403 -9.23 -7.09 19.46
N ASP A 404 -9.98 -8.04 18.94
CA ASP A 404 -10.21 -9.35 19.53
C ASP A 404 -9.65 -10.40 18.55
N ALA A 405 -8.69 -11.21 19.00
CA ALA A 405 -7.97 -12.17 18.19
C ALA A 405 -7.93 -13.54 18.87
N ASN A 406 -8.60 -14.50 18.25
CA ASN A 406 -8.72 -15.85 18.75
C ASN A 406 -8.07 -16.81 17.77
N SER A 407 -7.31 -17.79 18.26
CA SER A 407 -6.57 -18.67 17.33
C SER A 407 -6.33 -20.07 17.87
N ALA A 408 -6.09 -20.99 16.95
CA ALA A 408 -5.61 -22.33 17.23
C ALA A 408 -4.42 -22.64 16.32
N TYR A 409 -3.29 -23.06 16.90
CA TYR A 409 -2.04 -23.33 16.21
C TYR A 409 -1.65 -24.80 16.39
N TYR A 410 -1.92 -25.66 15.39
CA TYR A 410 -1.57 -27.07 15.39
C TYR A 410 -0.24 -27.29 14.69
N ALA A 411 0.86 -27.17 15.45
CA ALA A 411 2.22 -27.24 14.96
C ALA A 411 2.57 -28.62 14.40
N GLY A 412 3.14 -28.65 13.17
CA GLY A 412 3.63 -29.87 12.52
C GLY A 412 2.56 -30.93 12.26
N GLY A 413 1.27 -30.58 12.34
CA GLY A 413 0.16 -31.51 12.09
C GLY A 413 0.18 -32.78 12.96
N GLY A 414 0.79 -32.70 14.16
CA GLY A 414 0.89 -33.82 15.08
C GLY A 414 2.02 -34.82 14.78
N VAL A 415 2.97 -34.52 13.89
CA VAL A 415 4.08 -35.42 13.52
C VAL A 415 4.90 -35.83 14.72
N LEU A 416 5.18 -34.92 15.67
CA LEU A 416 5.92 -35.22 16.91
C LEU A 416 5.14 -36.16 17.84
N GLN A 417 3.82 -36.28 17.69
CA GLN A 417 2.96 -37.20 18.41
C GLN A 417 2.75 -38.52 17.62
N GLY A 418 3.43 -38.70 16.46
CA GLY A 418 3.33 -39.85 15.61
C GLY A 418 2.16 -39.85 14.62
N ASP A 419 1.54 -38.70 14.38
CA ASP A 419 0.51 -38.54 13.36
C ASP A 419 1.15 -38.03 12.06
N PHE A 420 1.19 -38.87 11.03
CA PHE A 420 1.79 -38.57 9.73
C PHE A 420 0.73 -38.34 8.63
N ARG A 421 -0.54 -38.17 8.99
CA ARG A 421 -1.64 -37.98 8.01
C ARG A 421 -1.52 -36.69 7.22
N TYR A 422 -0.94 -35.65 7.79
CA TYR A 422 -0.94 -34.28 7.26
C TYR A 422 0.39 -33.87 6.66
N ILE A 423 1.32 -34.78 6.45
CA ILE A 423 2.53 -34.52 5.67
C ILE A 423 2.18 -34.35 4.20
N LEU A 424 2.96 -33.55 3.48
CA LEU A 424 2.79 -33.28 2.06
C LEU A 424 4.10 -33.53 1.31
N ASP A 425 4.02 -34.25 0.19
CA ASP A 425 5.11 -34.39 -0.77
C ASP A 425 5.06 -33.18 -1.73
N LEU A 426 6.01 -32.24 -1.63
CA LEU A 426 6.05 -31.05 -2.50
C LEU A 426 6.38 -31.38 -3.97
N ALA A 427 7.02 -32.53 -4.24
CA ALA A 427 7.29 -32.98 -5.61
C ALA A 427 6.09 -33.63 -6.29
N ASN A 428 5.17 -34.22 -5.52
CA ASN A 428 3.96 -34.85 -6.02
C ASN A 428 2.84 -34.72 -4.97
N PRO A 429 2.20 -33.55 -4.87
CA PRO A 429 1.29 -33.20 -3.78
C PRO A 429 0.02 -34.06 -3.84
N GLU A 430 -0.25 -34.77 -2.74
CA GLU A 430 -1.49 -35.50 -2.48
C GLU A 430 -2.11 -34.93 -1.17
N TYR A 431 -3.28 -34.31 -1.27
CA TYR A 431 -3.96 -33.66 -0.17
C TYR A 431 -4.84 -34.64 0.58
N THR A 432 -4.74 -34.66 1.89
CA THR A 432 -5.40 -35.70 2.75
C THR A 432 -6.52 -35.11 3.63
N GLY A 433 -6.81 -33.83 3.46
CA GLY A 433 -7.77 -33.08 4.28
C GLY A 433 -7.10 -32.45 5.52
N ALA A 434 -7.80 -31.50 6.11
CA ALA A 434 -7.37 -30.82 7.33
C ALA A 434 -7.62 -31.71 8.59
N PRO A 435 -6.98 -31.36 9.72
CA PRO A 435 -7.31 -31.92 11.03
C PRO A 435 -8.79 -31.74 11.39
N GLU A 436 -9.33 -32.70 12.18
CA GLU A 436 -10.70 -32.58 12.67
C GLU A 436 -10.87 -31.35 13.56
N GLN A 437 -12.01 -30.66 13.48
CA GLN A 437 -12.30 -29.43 14.24
C GLN A 437 -12.09 -29.62 15.74
N ALA A 438 -12.37 -30.81 16.29
CA ALA A 438 -12.14 -31.12 17.71
C ALA A 438 -10.67 -30.97 18.15
N ILE A 439 -9.69 -31.05 17.23
CA ILE A 439 -8.28 -30.80 17.54
C ILE A 439 -8.07 -29.31 17.77
N PHE A 440 -8.60 -28.46 16.87
CA PHE A 440 -8.52 -27.01 17.00
C PHE A 440 -9.27 -26.51 18.26
N ASP A 441 -10.47 -27.04 18.51
CA ASP A 441 -11.26 -26.69 19.70
C ASP A 441 -10.51 -27.00 21.01
N ALA A 442 -9.68 -28.06 21.01
CA ALA A 442 -8.90 -28.46 22.19
C ALA A 442 -7.67 -27.58 22.46
N ILE A 443 -7.19 -26.84 21.45
CA ILE A 443 -6.01 -25.97 21.54
C ILE A 443 -6.36 -24.50 21.27
N TYR A 444 -7.66 -24.19 21.20
CA TYR A 444 -8.16 -22.85 20.95
C TYR A 444 -7.70 -21.89 22.05
N ASN A 445 -7.11 -20.78 21.65
CA ASN A 445 -6.68 -19.71 22.54
C ASN A 445 -7.59 -18.50 22.33
N ASP A 446 -8.43 -18.25 23.32
CA ASP A 446 -9.25 -17.05 23.44
C ASP A 446 -8.37 -15.97 24.08
N ALA A 447 -7.70 -15.18 23.25
CA ALA A 447 -6.81 -14.13 23.73
C ALA A 447 -7.64 -12.97 24.33
N PRO A 448 -7.17 -12.31 25.40
CA PRO A 448 -7.82 -11.12 25.89
C PRO A 448 -7.92 -10.05 24.83
N GLU A 449 -9.02 -9.32 24.84
CA GLU A 449 -9.23 -8.16 24.00
C GLU A 449 -8.12 -7.13 24.20
N GLN A 450 -7.61 -6.56 23.10
CA GLN A 450 -6.55 -5.54 23.12
C GLN A 450 -7.12 -4.20 22.73
N THR A 451 -6.66 -3.14 23.36
CA THR A 451 -6.99 -1.76 22.99
C THR A 451 -5.75 -0.90 22.83
N VAL A 452 -5.79 -0.02 21.84
CA VAL A 452 -4.79 1.03 21.62
C VAL A 452 -5.53 2.36 21.58
N THR A 453 -5.12 3.31 22.41
CA THR A 453 -5.62 4.69 22.37
C THR A 453 -4.46 5.62 22.14
N ASP A 454 -4.47 6.35 21.04
CA ASP A 454 -3.44 7.32 20.66
C ASP A 454 -4.03 8.72 20.59
N THR A 455 -3.41 9.67 21.32
CA THR A 455 -3.80 11.09 21.33
C THR A 455 -2.58 11.95 21.08
N GLY A 456 -2.61 12.74 19.99
CA GLY A 456 -1.50 13.58 19.58
C GLY A 456 -1.89 15.05 19.37
N LEU A 457 -1.03 15.96 19.79
CA LEU A 457 -1.09 17.38 19.49
C LEU A 457 0.09 17.77 18.64
N TYR A 458 -0.13 18.40 17.49
CA TYR A 458 0.94 18.75 16.57
C TYR A 458 0.87 20.17 16.05
N LEU A 459 2.06 20.69 15.75
CA LEU A 459 2.28 22.03 15.22
C LEU A 459 3.39 21.94 14.17
N SER A 460 3.15 22.54 13.00
CA SER A 460 4.16 22.71 11.96
C SER A 460 4.07 24.09 11.37
N ASP A 461 5.20 24.79 11.19
CA ASP A 461 5.27 26.09 10.55
C ASP A 461 6.21 26.02 9.33
N GLN A 462 5.70 26.35 8.17
CA GLN A 462 6.48 26.55 6.96
C GLN A 462 6.71 28.04 6.76
N ILE A 463 7.96 28.44 6.88
CA ILE A 463 8.41 29.85 6.85
C ILE A 463 9.05 30.11 5.49
N SER A 464 8.52 31.04 4.75
CA SER A 464 9.06 31.51 3.47
C SER A 464 9.71 32.88 3.63
N TYR A 465 10.95 33.01 3.11
CA TYR A 465 11.65 34.28 3.03
C TYR A 465 12.42 34.36 1.69
N GLU A 466 11.98 35.19 0.78
CA GLU A 466 12.49 35.19 -0.60
C GLU A 466 12.50 33.76 -1.18
N ASN A 467 13.66 33.22 -1.54
CA ASN A 467 13.85 31.88 -2.09
C ASN A 467 14.06 30.79 -1.02
N TRP A 468 14.08 31.14 0.27
CA TRP A 468 14.21 30.19 1.36
C TRP A 468 12.87 29.63 1.79
N ARG A 469 12.86 28.34 2.09
CA ARG A 469 11.75 27.62 2.75
C ARG A 469 12.32 26.91 3.97
N VAL A 470 11.80 27.20 5.13
CA VAL A 470 12.17 26.55 6.40
C VAL A 470 10.92 25.92 6.99
N THR A 471 10.96 24.63 7.27
CA THR A 471 9.87 23.93 7.93
C THR A 471 10.31 23.49 9.32
N LEU A 472 9.51 23.79 10.34
CA LEU A 472 9.71 23.37 11.72
C LEU A 472 8.46 22.63 12.19
N GLY A 473 8.65 21.49 12.85
CA GLY A 473 7.53 20.69 13.34
C GLY A 473 7.77 20.13 14.74
N LEU A 474 6.71 20.05 15.51
CA LEU A 474 6.66 19.51 16.86
C LEU A 474 5.36 18.73 17.06
N ARG A 475 5.45 17.57 17.67
CA ARG A 475 4.28 16.79 18.09
C ARG A 475 4.52 16.16 19.44
N HIS A 476 3.46 16.08 20.24
CA HIS A 476 3.44 15.34 21.51
C HIS A 476 2.31 14.35 21.52
N ASP A 477 2.64 13.08 21.73
CA ASP A 477 1.72 11.97 21.75
C ASP A 477 1.66 11.31 23.12
N ARG A 478 0.49 10.78 23.43
CA ARG A 478 0.25 9.83 24.51
C ARG A 478 -0.43 8.60 23.90
N VAL A 479 0.14 7.44 24.16
CA VAL A 479 -0.36 6.15 23.68
C VAL A 479 -0.60 5.23 24.86
N ASP A 480 -1.85 4.85 25.05
CA ASP A 480 -2.29 3.90 26.06
C ASP A 480 -2.55 2.55 25.37
N ASN A 481 -1.80 1.51 25.70
CA ASN A 481 -1.97 0.15 25.20
C ASN A 481 -2.45 -0.75 26.35
N ASP A 482 -3.53 -1.48 26.15
CA ASP A 482 -4.01 -2.54 27.04
C ASP A 482 -4.14 -3.84 26.24
N THR A 483 -3.37 -4.86 26.59
CA THR A 483 -3.44 -6.20 25.97
C THR A 483 -4.40 -7.13 26.72
N GLY A 484 -5.15 -6.63 27.69
CA GLY A 484 -5.94 -7.43 28.61
C GLY A 484 -5.10 -8.22 29.63
N VAL A 485 -3.77 -8.23 29.48
CA VAL A 485 -2.79 -8.83 30.41
C VAL A 485 -1.82 -7.79 30.93
N THR A 486 -1.43 -6.84 30.10
CA THR A 486 -0.45 -5.79 30.42
C THR A 486 -0.99 -4.45 29.94
N GLU A 487 -0.96 -3.46 30.83
CA GLU A 487 -1.21 -2.06 30.49
C GLU A 487 0.12 -1.33 30.33
N GLN A 488 0.28 -0.58 29.23
CA GLN A 488 1.49 0.20 28.94
C GLN A 488 1.10 1.59 28.46
N ASP A 489 1.66 2.61 29.10
CA ASP A 489 1.40 4.02 28.87
C ASP A 489 2.69 4.70 28.42
N ASP A 490 2.76 5.13 27.18
CA ASP A 490 3.92 5.77 26.59
C ASP A 490 3.61 7.22 26.21
N THR A 491 4.57 8.11 26.42
CA THR A 491 4.50 9.49 25.93
C THR A 491 5.74 9.82 25.15
N GLN A 492 5.56 10.45 23.99
CA GLN A 492 6.69 10.82 23.12
C GLN A 492 6.51 12.23 22.55
N THR A 493 7.65 12.90 22.34
CA THR A 493 7.70 14.19 21.66
C THR A 493 8.61 14.07 20.47
N SER A 494 8.08 14.29 19.27
CA SER A 494 8.82 14.19 18.01
C SER A 494 9.05 15.57 17.40
N TYR A 495 10.22 15.74 16.78
CA TYR A 495 10.64 16.98 16.13
C TYR A 495 10.92 16.75 14.65
N SER A 496 10.73 17.78 13.86
CA SER A 496 11.25 17.86 12.48
C SER A 496 11.72 19.27 12.15
N ALA A 497 12.75 19.33 11.30
CA ALA A 497 13.24 20.58 10.78
C ALA A 497 13.72 20.38 9.34
N GLY A 498 13.42 21.34 8.46
CA GLY A 498 13.86 21.32 7.08
C GLY A 498 14.21 22.69 6.58
N ILE A 499 15.19 22.79 5.70
CA ILE A 499 15.55 24.01 5.01
C ILE A 499 15.78 23.73 3.53
N LEU A 500 15.22 24.53 2.66
CA LEU A 500 15.33 24.44 1.22
C LEU A 500 15.57 25.84 0.64
N TYR A 501 16.44 25.93 -0.36
CA TYR A 501 16.67 27.15 -1.13
C TYR A 501 16.27 26.95 -2.59
N ARG A 502 15.41 27.79 -3.11
CA ARG A 502 14.90 27.74 -4.49
C ARG A 502 15.72 28.67 -5.38
N PHE A 503 16.51 28.14 -6.29
CA PHE A 503 17.18 28.93 -7.31
C PHE A 503 16.23 29.22 -8.48
N ASP A 504 16.42 30.37 -9.15
CA ASP A 504 15.59 30.78 -10.30
C ASP A 504 15.67 29.81 -11.50
N ASN A 505 16.69 28.95 -11.55
CA ASN A 505 16.86 27.91 -12.59
C ASN A 505 16.11 26.62 -12.28
N GLY A 506 15.28 26.56 -11.23
CA GLY A 506 14.48 25.42 -10.83
C GLY A 506 15.19 24.41 -9.91
N ILE A 507 16.47 24.62 -9.59
CA ILE A 507 17.21 23.76 -8.65
C ILE A 507 16.88 24.17 -7.21
N SER A 508 16.57 23.20 -6.35
CA SER A 508 16.22 23.40 -4.95
C SER A 508 16.95 22.39 -4.05
N PRO A 509 18.19 22.71 -3.59
CA PRO A 509 18.86 21.91 -2.57
C PRO A 509 18.15 22.06 -1.23
N TYR A 510 18.16 20.95 -0.45
CA TYR A 510 17.57 20.93 0.88
C TYR A 510 18.35 20.05 1.85
N LEU A 511 18.12 20.32 3.13
CA LEU A 511 18.53 19.48 4.26
C LEU A 511 17.34 19.34 5.18
N SER A 512 17.17 18.14 5.75
CA SER A 512 16.14 17.91 6.76
C SER A 512 16.58 16.94 7.85
N TYR A 513 15.92 17.09 8.99
CA TYR A 513 15.94 16.20 10.14
C TYR A 513 14.51 15.84 10.50
N ALA A 514 14.24 14.57 10.80
CA ALA A 514 12.92 14.10 11.23
C ALA A 514 13.05 12.94 12.20
N GLU A 515 12.05 12.82 13.08
CA GLU A 515 11.92 11.75 14.07
C GLU A 515 10.63 10.97 13.88
N SER A 516 10.66 9.70 14.29
CA SER A 516 9.50 8.84 14.44
C SER A 516 9.58 8.01 15.70
N PHE A 517 8.42 7.50 16.14
CA PHE A 517 8.33 6.49 17.19
C PHE A 517 7.19 5.54 16.89
N GLU A 518 7.31 4.32 17.43
CA GLU A 518 6.23 3.32 17.43
C GLU A 518 6.25 2.59 18.77
N THR A 519 5.09 2.43 19.41
CA THR A 519 5.02 1.74 20.68
C THR A 519 5.20 0.25 20.49
N VAL A 520 6.01 -0.37 21.35
CA VAL A 520 6.24 -1.82 21.37
C VAL A 520 5.73 -2.36 22.71
N VAL A 521 4.66 -3.14 22.64
CA VAL A 521 4.02 -3.68 23.84
C VAL A 521 4.61 -5.03 24.21
N GLY A 522 4.92 -5.24 25.49
CA GLY A 522 5.40 -6.51 26.00
C GLY A 522 6.56 -6.39 26.97
N LEU A 523 7.14 -7.53 27.29
CA LEU A 523 8.27 -7.66 28.22
C LEU A 523 9.46 -8.32 27.52
N ASP A 524 10.68 -7.87 27.86
CA ASP A 524 11.92 -8.53 27.47
C ASP A 524 12.14 -9.83 28.29
N ASN A 525 13.20 -10.58 27.95
CA ASN A 525 13.57 -11.82 28.67
C ASN A 525 13.89 -11.60 30.17
N ASN A 526 14.05 -10.36 30.62
CA ASN A 526 14.31 -10.00 32.01
C ASN A 526 13.06 -9.46 32.73
N ASN A 527 11.88 -9.58 32.11
CA ASN A 527 10.61 -8.99 32.54
C ASN A 527 10.62 -7.45 32.66
N ASN A 528 11.45 -6.76 31.88
CA ASN A 528 11.35 -5.31 31.75
C ASN A 528 10.37 -4.98 30.63
N GLN A 529 9.60 -3.92 30.81
CA GLN A 529 8.74 -3.37 29.77
C GLN A 529 9.58 -2.92 28.55
N LEU A 530 9.13 -3.28 27.36
CA LEU A 530 9.73 -2.80 26.12
C LEU A 530 9.52 -1.30 25.97
N LYS A 531 10.50 -0.64 25.35
CA LYS A 531 10.45 0.80 25.09
C LYS A 531 9.88 1.03 23.70
N PRO A 532 9.31 2.22 23.44
CA PRO A 532 9.00 2.60 22.08
C PRO A 532 10.24 2.50 21.16
N GLU A 533 10.03 2.00 19.96
CA GLU A 533 10.99 2.15 18.87
C GLU A 533 11.12 3.62 18.53
N GLU A 534 12.35 4.12 18.35
CA GLU A 534 12.63 5.51 18.00
C GLU A 534 13.48 5.55 16.74
N GLY A 535 13.02 6.28 15.73
CA GLY A 535 13.75 6.55 14.51
C GLY A 535 14.14 8.01 14.37
N ARG A 536 15.36 8.28 13.88
CA ARG A 536 15.80 9.60 13.49
C ARG A 536 16.50 9.56 12.14
N GLN A 537 16.28 10.57 11.34
CA GLN A 537 16.82 10.67 10.00
C GLN A 537 17.44 12.03 9.74
N TYR A 538 18.59 12.02 9.07
CA TYR A 538 19.14 13.14 8.34
C TYR A 538 18.98 12.88 6.84
N GLU A 539 18.46 13.87 6.10
CA GLU A 539 18.32 13.78 4.66
C GLU A 539 18.88 15.03 3.99
N ALA A 540 19.68 14.83 2.94
CA ALA A 540 20.21 15.88 2.09
C ALA A 540 19.82 15.58 0.64
N GLY A 541 19.22 16.55 -0.05
CA GLY A 541 18.79 16.31 -1.42
C GLY A 541 18.77 17.55 -2.30
N ILE A 542 18.48 17.30 -3.56
CA ILE A 542 18.30 18.32 -4.59
C ILE A 542 17.02 17.99 -5.33
N LYS A 543 16.11 18.93 -5.42
CA LYS A 543 14.95 18.89 -6.32
C LYS A 543 15.21 19.78 -7.51
N TYR A 544 14.79 19.33 -8.67
CA TYR A 544 14.91 20.08 -9.90
C TYR A 544 13.57 20.12 -10.63
N GLU A 545 12.96 21.30 -10.68
CA GLU A 545 11.79 21.60 -11.48
C GLU A 545 12.26 22.02 -12.88
N LEU A 546 11.86 21.27 -13.90
CA LEU A 546 12.31 21.51 -15.27
C LEU A 546 11.59 22.75 -15.84
N SER A 547 12.36 23.73 -16.32
CA SER A 547 11.82 25.00 -16.84
C SER A 547 11.29 24.92 -18.28
N SER A 548 11.72 23.89 -19.05
CA SER A 548 11.40 23.79 -20.49
C SER A 548 10.30 22.78 -20.81
N VAL A 549 10.04 21.85 -19.91
CA VAL A 549 9.01 20.81 -20.02
C VAL A 549 8.41 20.54 -18.63
N PRO A 550 7.13 20.19 -18.52
CA PRO A 550 6.57 19.79 -17.23
C PRO A 550 7.32 18.61 -16.66
N GLY A 551 7.72 18.70 -15.40
CA GLY A 551 8.40 17.60 -14.74
C GLY A 551 9.30 18.04 -13.60
N PHE A 552 9.70 17.04 -12.80
CA PHE A 552 10.63 17.23 -11.69
C PHE A 552 11.55 16.02 -11.55
N ILE A 553 12.69 16.25 -10.91
CA ILE A 553 13.66 15.20 -10.54
C ILE A 553 14.07 15.47 -9.09
N THR A 554 14.12 14.43 -8.27
CA THR A 554 14.61 14.48 -6.90
C THR A 554 15.78 13.50 -6.76
N LEU A 555 16.88 13.96 -6.21
CA LEU A 555 18.02 13.16 -5.77
C LEU A 555 18.17 13.38 -4.26
N ALA A 556 18.20 12.31 -3.47
CA ALA A 556 18.32 12.39 -2.02
C ALA A 556 19.33 11.36 -1.49
N TYR A 557 20.12 11.75 -0.49
CA TYR A 557 20.85 10.87 0.42
C TYR A 557 20.18 10.94 1.77
N TYR A 558 20.07 9.79 2.43
CA TYR A 558 19.51 9.70 3.77
C TYR A 558 20.36 8.79 4.65
N ASP A 559 20.30 9.06 5.95
CA ASP A 559 20.91 8.30 7.03
C ASP A 559 19.87 8.19 8.15
N ILE A 560 19.47 6.95 8.48
CA ILE A 560 18.45 6.62 9.47
C ILE A 560 19.08 5.77 10.57
N GLU A 561 18.86 6.16 11.82
CA GLU A 561 19.16 5.34 12.99
C GLU A 561 17.86 4.92 13.65
N VAL A 562 17.70 3.62 13.93
CA VAL A 562 16.54 3.06 14.64
C VAL A 562 17.00 2.42 15.94
N SER A 563 16.57 3.00 17.05
CA SER A 563 16.81 2.49 18.39
C SER A 563 15.62 1.68 18.88
N ASN A 564 15.86 0.71 19.75
CA ASN A 564 14.83 -0.14 20.36
C ASN A 564 14.01 -0.98 19.36
N LEU A 565 14.47 -1.17 18.13
CA LEU A 565 13.82 -2.08 17.18
C LEU A 565 13.90 -3.52 17.73
N PRO A 566 12.77 -4.21 17.96
CA PRO A 566 12.79 -5.55 18.52
C PRO A 566 13.22 -6.58 17.47
N ASN A 567 14.28 -7.35 17.79
CA ASN A 567 14.76 -8.49 17.00
C ASN A 567 14.73 -8.26 15.47
N PRO A 568 15.45 -7.25 14.92
CA PRO A 568 15.31 -6.87 13.50
C PRO A 568 15.52 -8.03 12.51
N ASN A 569 16.27 -9.06 12.90
CA ASN A 569 16.43 -10.32 12.16
C ASN A 569 16.00 -11.55 13.00
N GLY A 570 15.12 -11.38 13.99
CA GLY A 570 14.65 -12.48 14.86
C GLY A 570 13.65 -13.41 14.17
N LEU A 571 13.48 -14.60 14.76
CA LEU A 571 12.41 -15.51 14.39
C LEU A 571 11.06 -15.02 14.96
N PRO A 572 9.92 -15.32 14.33
CA PRO A 572 8.62 -14.86 14.79
C PRO A 572 8.25 -15.24 16.24
N ASP A 573 8.83 -16.35 16.75
CA ASP A 573 8.52 -16.88 18.08
C ASP A 573 9.60 -16.50 19.14
N GLU A 574 10.58 -15.68 18.77
CA GLU A 574 11.60 -15.20 19.70
C GLU A 574 11.05 -14.08 20.58
N ALA A 575 11.32 -14.15 21.89
CA ALA A 575 10.99 -13.07 22.79
C ALA A 575 11.69 -11.78 22.37
N ALA A 576 10.96 -10.69 22.33
CA ALA A 576 11.46 -9.39 21.88
C ALA A 576 12.67 -8.93 22.69
N GLN A 577 13.74 -8.56 22.01
CA GLN A 577 14.96 -7.98 22.57
C GLN A 577 15.27 -6.69 21.84
N GLN A 578 15.43 -5.62 22.59
CA GLN A 578 15.76 -4.29 22.07
C GLN A 578 17.21 -3.97 22.39
N GLN A 579 18.14 -4.31 21.48
CA GLN A 579 19.58 -4.15 21.69
C GLN A 579 20.22 -3.41 20.51
N GLY A 580 21.00 -2.36 20.84
CA GLY A 580 21.77 -1.62 19.86
C GLY A 580 20.95 -0.67 18.99
N VAL A 581 21.51 -0.32 17.85
CA VAL A 581 20.94 0.58 16.86
C VAL A 581 21.03 -0.08 15.50
N THR A 582 19.91 -0.11 14.79
CA THR A 582 19.86 -0.48 13.36
C THR A 582 20.17 0.77 12.55
N THR A 583 21.07 0.67 11.58
CA THR A 583 21.48 1.79 10.71
C THR A 583 21.08 1.54 9.27
N ILE A 584 20.60 2.58 8.62
CA ILE A 584 20.13 2.50 7.24
C ILE A 584 20.59 3.73 6.49
N GLU A 585 21.44 3.54 5.49
CA GLU A 585 21.89 4.60 4.60
C GLU A 585 21.50 4.32 3.16
N GLY A 586 21.27 5.38 2.37
CA GLY A 586 20.96 5.17 0.97
C GLY A 586 20.90 6.43 0.11
N ILE A 587 20.83 6.18 -1.19
CA ILE A 587 20.67 7.22 -2.21
C ILE A 587 19.45 6.88 -3.05
N GLU A 588 18.58 7.84 -3.28
CA GLU A 588 17.38 7.73 -4.10
C GLU A 588 17.39 8.78 -5.22
N LEU A 589 17.03 8.34 -6.42
CA LEU A 589 16.76 9.18 -7.58
C LEU A 589 15.35 8.88 -8.08
N GLU A 590 14.52 9.89 -8.20
CA GLU A 590 13.15 9.73 -8.72
C GLU A 590 12.80 10.95 -9.57
N GLY A 591 12.06 10.73 -10.66
CA GLY A 591 11.62 11.82 -11.50
C GLY A 591 10.50 11.44 -12.45
N ARG A 592 9.78 12.48 -12.88
CA ARG A 592 8.74 12.41 -13.91
C ARG A 592 8.93 13.57 -14.86
N VAL A 593 8.90 13.29 -16.16
CA VAL A 593 9.09 14.29 -17.21
C VAL A 593 8.07 14.07 -18.31
N ASP A 594 7.40 15.13 -18.75
CA ASP A 594 6.44 15.13 -19.85
C ASP A 594 6.98 15.92 -21.04
N PHE A 595 7.27 15.23 -22.14
CA PHE A 595 7.67 15.80 -23.42
C PHE A 595 6.49 15.94 -24.40
N GLY A 596 5.25 15.95 -23.91
CA GLY A 596 4.04 16.02 -24.69
C GLY A 596 3.57 14.65 -25.20
N GLN A 597 4.21 14.11 -26.23
CA GLN A 597 3.90 12.75 -26.72
C GLN A 597 4.47 11.64 -25.85
N ILE A 598 5.49 11.93 -25.06
CA ILE A 598 6.22 10.97 -24.24
C ILE A 598 6.19 11.46 -22.80
N THR A 599 5.62 10.65 -21.90
CA THR A 599 5.77 10.82 -20.46
C THR A 599 6.68 9.72 -19.94
N ALA A 600 7.72 10.10 -19.20
CA ALA A 600 8.65 9.17 -18.59
C ALA A 600 8.65 9.34 -17.07
N GLN A 601 8.56 8.22 -16.33
CA GLN A 601 8.78 8.15 -14.90
C GLN A 601 9.92 7.19 -14.64
N PHE A 602 10.86 7.58 -13.78
CA PHE A 602 12.01 6.75 -13.44
C PHE A 602 12.31 6.84 -11.94
N ALA A 603 12.81 5.74 -11.42
CA ALA A 603 13.23 5.63 -10.03
C ALA A 603 14.48 4.74 -9.95
N ALA A 604 15.38 5.06 -9.03
CA ALA A 604 16.52 4.20 -8.69
C ALA A 604 16.92 4.43 -7.24
N SER A 605 17.37 3.39 -6.55
CA SER A 605 17.92 3.50 -5.20
C SER A 605 19.03 2.49 -4.96
N VAL A 606 19.90 2.85 -4.03
CA VAL A 606 20.87 1.95 -3.39
C VAL A 606 20.68 2.08 -1.90
N LEU A 607 20.64 0.95 -1.21
CA LEU A 607 20.36 0.81 0.21
C LEU A 607 21.42 -0.03 0.89
N ASP A 608 21.91 0.44 2.04
CA ASP A 608 22.67 -0.33 3.00
C ASP A 608 21.94 -0.28 4.35
N ALA A 609 21.51 -1.45 4.84
CA ALA A 609 20.69 -1.55 6.03
C ALA A 609 21.19 -2.69 6.92
N GLU A 610 21.71 -2.36 8.10
CA GLU A 610 22.33 -3.29 9.01
C GLU A 610 21.65 -3.30 10.38
N ASP A 611 21.48 -4.51 10.94
CA ASP A 611 21.08 -4.70 12.31
C ASP A 611 22.24 -4.37 13.29
N PRO A 612 22.01 -4.34 14.63
CA PRO A 612 23.06 -4.04 15.60
C PRO A 612 24.26 -4.99 15.60
N ASN A 613 24.17 -6.13 14.94
CA ASN A 613 25.25 -7.12 14.80
C ASN A 613 26.01 -6.96 13.47
N GLY A 614 25.62 -6.03 12.62
CA GLY A 614 26.18 -5.82 11.29
C GLY A 614 25.67 -6.82 10.25
N PHE A 615 24.49 -7.42 10.47
CA PHE A 615 23.82 -8.27 9.48
C PHE A 615 22.81 -7.45 8.68
N SER A 616 22.70 -7.74 7.39
CA SER A 616 21.70 -7.10 6.52
C SER A 616 20.28 -7.36 7.01
N LEU A 617 19.41 -6.36 6.89
CA LEU A 617 17.99 -6.55 7.16
C LEU A 617 17.37 -7.52 6.15
N SER A 618 16.71 -8.57 6.66
CA SER A 618 16.17 -9.67 5.86
C SER A 618 15.12 -9.20 4.84
N ALA A 619 15.12 -9.81 3.65
CA ALA A 619 14.18 -9.57 2.56
C ALA A 619 14.20 -8.13 2.00
N GLN A 620 15.26 -7.37 2.26
CA GLN A 620 15.43 -6.03 1.71
C GLN A 620 16.49 -6.07 0.59
N PRO A 621 16.13 -5.71 -0.66
CA PRO A 621 17.11 -5.64 -1.75
C PRO A 621 18.04 -4.44 -1.57
N ASP A 622 19.33 -4.65 -1.88
CA ASP A 622 20.37 -3.62 -1.81
C ASP A 622 20.18 -2.47 -2.82
N SER A 623 19.40 -2.70 -3.85
CA SER A 623 19.16 -1.73 -4.91
C SER A 623 17.85 -1.99 -5.65
N ASN A 624 17.25 -0.95 -6.19
CA ASN A 624 16.19 -1.07 -7.17
C ASN A 624 16.31 0.01 -8.25
N ALA A 625 15.77 -0.28 -9.43
CA ALA A 625 15.64 0.70 -10.50
C ALA A 625 14.42 0.39 -11.37
N SER A 626 13.72 1.43 -11.78
CA SER A 626 12.57 1.30 -12.67
C SER A 626 12.48 2.46 -13.66
N LEU A 627 11.90 2.18 -14.81
CA LEU A 627 11.57 3.15 -15.83
C LEU A 627 10.22 2.76 -16.43
N TRP A 628 9.29 3.71 -16.47
CA TRP A 628 8.04 3.59 -17.21
C TRP A 628 7.95 4.71 -18.23
N VAL A 629 7.59 4.39 -19.48
CA VAL A 629 7.43 5.35 -20.56
C VAL A 629 6.09 5.14 -21.24
N ASN A 630 5.29 6.20 -21.35
CA ASN A 630 4.10 6.25 -22.19
C ASN A 630 4.41 7.05 -23.46
N TYR A 631 3.92 6.57 -24.58
CA TYR A 631 4.01 7.22 -25.89
C TYR A 631 2.62 7.33 -26.52
N SER A 632 2.19 8.55 -26.84
CA SER A 632 0.93 8.86 -27.53
C SER A 632 1.27 9.56 -28.85
N PRO A 633 1.27 8.84 -30.02
CA PRO A 633 1.66 9.39 -31.31
C PRO A 633 0.62 10.39 -31.84
N LEU A 634 1.07 11.56 -32.34
CA LEU A 634 0.18 12.60 -32.89
C LEU A 634 -0.61 12.12 -34.11
N GLU A 635 -0.02 11.21 -34.91
CA GLU A 635 -0.68 10.69 -36.11
C GLU A 635 -1.80 9.68 -35.80
N LEU A 636 -1.82 9.18 -34.56
CA LEU A 636 -2.80 8.20 -34.09
C LEU A 636 -3.19 8.53 -32.65
N GLU A 637 -3.89 9.66 -32.47
CA GLU A 637 -4.25 10.22 -31.16
C GLU A 637 -5.03 9.24 -30.26
N ALA A 638 -5.76 8.30 -30.87
CA ALA A 638 -6.49 7.25 -30.17
C ALA A 638 -5.59 6.20 -29.49
N LEU A 639 -4.27 6.14 -29.82
CA LEU A 639 -3.36 5.13 -29.31
C LEU A 639 -2.45 5.71 -28.22
N THR A 640 -2.33 4.98 -27.12
CA THR A 640 -1.24 5.15 -26.14
C THR A 640 -0.56 3.81 -25.91
N VAL A 641 0.76 3.79 -25.97
CA VAL A 641 1.57 2.61 -25.68
C VAL A 641 2.44 2.89 -24.46
N GLY A 642 2.43 2.00 -23.48
CA GLY A 642 3.28 2.05 -22.30
C GLY A 642 4.26 0.91 -22.26
N ALA A 643 5.48 1.16 -21.81
CA ALA A 643 6.49 0.13 -21.55
C ALA A 643 7.23 0.43 -20.26
N GLY A 644 7.43 -0.61 -19.45
CA GLY A 644 8.13 -0.53 -18.17
C GLY A 644 9.22 -1.57 -18.04
N ILE A 645 10.26 -1.23 -17.29
CA ILE A 645 11.30 -2.15 -16.84
C ILE A 645 11.53 -1.93 -15.36
N ARG A 646 11.65 -3.01 -14.59
CA ARG A 646 11.91 -3.00 -13.15
C ARG A 646 13.06 -3.94 -12.85
N TYR A 647 14.09 -3.41 -12.20
CA TYR A 647 15.21 -4.17 -11.65
C TYR A 647 15.12 -4.14 -10.13
N VAL A 648 15.31 -5.30 -9.51
CA VAL A 648 15.43 -5.47 -8.06
C VAL A 648 16.74 -6.20 -7.80
N GLY A 649 17.56 -5.64 -6.94
CA GLY A 649 18.87 -6.14 -6.57
C GLY A 649 18.83 -7.41 -5.74
N GLU A 650 19.96 -7.87 -5.31
CA GLU A 650 20.10 -9.01 -4.40
C GLU A 650 19.55 -8.64 -3.03
N SER A 651 18.92 -9.61 -2.35
CA SER A 651 18.58 -9.49 -0.94
C SER A 651 19.23 -10.59 -0.12
N VAL A 652 19.66 -10.24 1.07
CA VAL A 652 20.35 -11.17 2.00
C VAL A 652 19.44 -11.42 3.20
N SER A 653 19.43 -12.66 3.69
CA SER A 653 18.84 -13.00 4.97
C SER A 653 19.80 -13.86 5.76
N GLU A 654 20.25 -13.37 6.92
CA GLU A 654 21.28 -14.01 7.72
C GLU A 654 21.08 -13.81 9.22
N ASN A 655 21.67 -14.72 10.01
CA ASN A 655 21.69 -14.65 11.48
C ASN A 655 23.07 -14.99 12.09
N GLY A 656 24.15 -14.92 11.29
CA GLY A 656 25.51 -15.28 11.69
C GLY A 656 25.84 -16.77 11.64
N VAL A 657 24.85 -17.64 11.44
CA VAL A 657 25.02 -19.09 11.27
C VAL A 657 24.54 -19.53 9.88
N ILE A 658 23.39 -19.03 9.49
CA ILE A 658 22.74 -19.30 8.18
C ILE A 658 22.75 -18.01 7.41
N ARG A 659 23.07 -18.09 6.10
CA ARG A 659 22.99 -16.98 5.16
C ARG A 659 22.42 -17.48 3.83
N TYR A 660 21.43 -16.78 3.33
CA TYR A 660 20.86 -16.97 2.00
C TYR A 660 20.90 -15.66 1.22
N ASP A 661 21.47 -15.74 0.02
CA ASP A 661 21.55 -14.65 -0.93
C ASP A 661 20.49 -14.91 -2.03
N THR A 662 19.40 -14.13 -2.03
CA THR A 662 18.34 -14.21 -3.04
C THR A 662 18.78 -13.41 -4.27
N PRO A 663 18.87 -14.02 -5.46
CA PRO A 663 19.41 -13.37 -6.65
C PRO A 663 18.55 -12.20 -7.14
N SER A 664 19.23 -11.19 -7.72
CA SER A 664 18.56 -10.07 -8.40
C SER A 664 17.72 -10.51 -9.61
N TYR A 665 16.71 -9.71 -9.94
CA TYR A 665 15.87 -9.97 -11.10
C TYR A 665 15.48 -8.68 -11.84
N THR A 666 15.15 -8.85 -13.13
CA THR A 666 14.61 -7.77 -13.98
C THR A 666 13.32 -8.25 -14.61
N LEU A 667 12.29 -7.42 -14.58
CA LEU A 667 10.97 -7.68 -15.18
C LEU A 667 10.64 -6.59 -16.18
N GLY A 668 9.89 -6.95 -17.22
CA GLY A 668 9.36 -6.01 -18.20
C GLY A 668 7.84 -5.98 -18.16
N ASP A 669 7.24 -4.80 -18.35
CA ASP A 669 5.80 -4.59 -18.35
C ASP A 669 5.40 -3.84 -19.63
N LEU A 670 4.20 -4.10 -20.15
CA LEU A 670 3.68 -3.45 -21.36
C LEU A 670 2.23 -3.02 -21.16
N MET A 671 1.85 -1.92 -21.81
CA MET A 671 0.48 -1.44 -21.91
C MET A 671 0.18 -0.98 -23.33
N VAL A 672 -1.01 -1.28 -23.82
CA VAL A 672 -1.58 -0.71 -25.04
C VAL A 672 -2.98 -0.24 -24.70
N SER A 673 -3.28 1.03 -24.92
CA SER A 673 -4.59 1.63 -24.77
C SER A 673 -5.03 2.22 -26.10
N TYR A 674 -6.27 1.94 -26.49
CA TYR A 674 -6.83 2.41 -27.76
C TYR A 674 -8.26 2.91 -27.56
N GLU A 675 -8.50 4.16 -27.91
CA GLU A 675 -9.83 4.78 -27.92
C GLU A 675 -10.62 4.30 -29.14
N LEU A 676 -11.53 3.33 -28.90
CA LEU A 676 -12.42 2.79 -29.94
C LEU A 676 -13.47 3.81 -30.39
N ALA A 677 -13.88 4.69 -29.49
CA ALA A 677 -14.76 5.83 -29.69
C ALA A 677 -14.48 6.86 -28.57
N ASP A 678 -14.99 8.09 -28.69
CA ASP A 678 -14.78 9.19 -27.72
C ASP A 678 -15.07 8.78 -26.25
N ASN A 679 -15.94 7.81 -26.06
CA ASN A 679 -16.37 7.33 -24.73
C ASN A 679 -16.06 5.84 -24.49
N LEU A 680 -15.28 5.20 -25.36
CA LEU A 680 -14.98 3.77 -25.26
C LEU A 680 -13.50 3.50 -25.45
N ASN A 681 -12.82 3.09 -24.39
CA ASN A 681 -11.39 2.78 -24.36
C ASN A 681 -11.17 1.29 -24.12
N LEU A 682 -10.30 0.68 -24.93
CA LEU A 682 -9.80 -0.68 -24.75
C LEU A 682 -8.34 -0.63 -24.30
N GLN A 683 -8.02 -1.23 -23.17
CA GLN A 683 -6.64 -1.29 -22.66
C GLN A 683 -6.23 -2.73 -22.41
N LEU A 684 -4.98 -3.05 -22.76
CA LEU A 684 -4.31 -4.30 -22.44
C LEU A 684 -3.07 -4.01 -21.61
N ASN A 685 -2.96 -4.62 -20.45
CA ASN A 685 -1.78 -4.60 -19.59
C ASN A 685 -1.16 -6.00 -19.52
N VAL A 686 0.17 -6.05 -19.60
CA VAL A 686 0.96 -7.26 -19.41
C VAL A 686 2.09 -6.95 -18.44
N ARG A 687 2.05 -7.52 -17.24
CA ARG A 687 3.16 -7.44 -16.28
C ARG A 687 3.99 -8.71 -16.33
N ASN A 688 5.31 -8.60 -16.09
CA ASN A 688 6.28 -9.69 -16.26
C ASN A 688 6.11 -10.35 -17.64
N VAL A 689 6.28 -9.57 -18.70
CA VAL A 689 5.97 -9.96 -20.11
C VAL A 689 6.68 -11.25 -20.56
N THR A 690 7.86 -11.52 -20.01
CA THR A 690 8.66 -12.72 -20.34
C THR A 690 8.27 -13.94 -19.52
N ASP A 691 7.34 -13.83 -18.58
CA ASP A 691 6.97 -14.86 -17.60
C ASP A 691 8.20 -15.39 -16.85
N LYS A 692 9.09 -14.47 -16.44
CA LYS A 692 10.28 -14.85 -15.67
C LYS A 692 9.85 -15.44 -14.33
N LYS A 693 10.35 -16.65 -14.03
CA LYS A 693 10.29 -17.24 -12.68
C LYS A 693 11.43 -16.64 -11.86
N TYR A 694 11.14 -16.19 -10.67
CA TYR A 694 12.10 -15.59 -9.74
C TYR A 694 11.64 -15.77 -8.30
N LEU A 695 12.55 -15.62 -7.36
CA LEU A 695 12.26 -15.57 -5.93
C LEU A 695 12.30 -14.11 -5.49
N THR A 696 11.32 -13.67 -4.73
CA THR A 696 11.30 -12.31 -4.18
C THR A 696 12.20 -12.19 -2.98
N SER A 697 12.17 -13.19 -2.10
CA SER A 697 13.05 -13.32 -0.95
C SER A 697 13.14 -14.77 -0.48
N CYS A 698 14.27 -15.12 0.14
CA CYS A 698 14.48 -16.34 0.91
C CYS A 698 14.97 -15.98 2.30
N LEU A 699 14.38 -16.53 3.34
CA LEU A 699 14.67 -16.16 4.72
C LEU A 699 15.56 -17.21 5.41
N PHE A 700 16.46 -16.78 6.31
CA PHE A 700 17.35 -17.67 7.05
C PHE A 700 16.58 -18.73 7.88
N ARG A 701 15.30 -18.52 8.17
CA ARG A 701 14.41 -19.52 8.78
C ARG A 701 14.04 -20.68 7.85
N GLY A 702 14.51 -20.69 6.58
CA GLY A 702 14.46 -21.81 5.66
C GLY A 702 13.32 -21.81 4.64
N ASP A 703 12.71 -20.68 4.35
CA ASP A 703 11.65 -20.52 3.36
C ASP A 703 11.93 -19.47 2.28
N CYS A 704 11.42 -19.73 1.08
CA CYS A 704 11.46 -18.83 -0.06
C CYS A 704 10.05 -18.47 -0.54
N PHE A 705 9.97 -17.34 -1.23
CA PHE A 705 8.73 -16.81 -1.79
C PHE A 705 8.86 -16.64 -3.31
N PRO A 706 8.16 -17.46 -4.11
CA PRO A 706 8.10 -17.30 -5.55
C PRO A 706 7.44 -15.97 -5.92
N GLY A 707 8.00 -15.32 -6.94
CA GLY A 707 7.51 -14.03 -7.42
C GLY A 707 6.25 -14.15 -8.28
N VAL A 708 5.66 -12.99 -8.57
CA VAL A 708 4.43 -12.92 -9.37
C VAL A 708 4.73 -13.26 -10.83
N ARG A 709 3.97 -14.23 -11.36
CA ARG A 709 4.04 -14.69 -12.75
C ARG A 709 3.49 -13.63 -13.71
N ARG A 710 3.60 -13.90 -15.00
CA ARG A 710 3.04 -13.01 -16.01
C ARG A 710 1.54 -12.83 -15.79
N THR A 711 1.15 -11.56 -15.60
CA THR A 711 -0.25 -11.15 -15.49
C THR A 711 -0.66 -10.43 -16.76
N VAL A 712 -1.73 -10.88 -17.39
CA VAL A 712 -2.36 -10.26 -18.56
C VAL A 712 -3.75 -9.82 -18.16
N ASN A 713 -4.08 -8.57 -18.37
CA ASN A 713 -5.40 -8.02 -18.07
C ASN A 713 -5.87 -7.10 -19.20
N ALA A 714 -7.01 -7.43 -19.80
CA ALA A 714 -7.68 -6.58 -20.79
C ALA A 714 -8.86 -5.88 -20.12
N SER A 715 -9.02 -4.59 -20.35
CA SER A 715 -10.12 -3.80 -19.80
C SER A 715 -10.80 -2.97 -20.89
N LEU A 716 -12.13 -2.94 -20.85
CA LEU A 716 -12.97 -2.09 -21.67
C LEU A 716 -13.63 -1.07 -20.74
N THR A 717 -13.31 0.21 -20.94
CA THR A 717 -13.84 1.33 -20.18
C THR A 717 -14.85 2.08 -21.02
N TYR A 718 -16.06 2.24 -20.52
CA TYR A 718 -17.09 3.13 -21.07
C TYR A 718 -17.24 4.33 -20.15
N SER A 719 -16.97 5.53 -20.69
CA SER A 719 -17.05 6.81 -19.96
C SER A 719 -18.30 7.59 -20.40
N PHE A 720 -18.97 8.30 -19.46
CA PHE A 720 -20.20 9.05 -19.75
C PHE A 720 -20.40 10.23 -18.80
#